data_c7f718f424581446d7c1aa7706b08229
#
_entry.id   c7f718f424581446d7c1aa7706b08229
#
_cell.length_a   1.000
_cell.length_b   1.000
_cell.length_c   1.000
_cell.angle_alpha   90.00
_cell.angle_beta   90.00
_cell.angle_gamma   90.00
#
_symmetry.space_group_name_H-M   'P 1'
#
loop_
_entity.id
_entity.type
_entity.pdbx_description
1 polymer ?
#
loop_
_entity_poly.entity_id
_entity_poly.type
_entity_poly.pdbx_seq_one_letter_code
_entity_poly.pdbx_strand_id
1 'polypeptide(L)'
;VNHERAAHDRGVEVPVTVSAEFGRAQHLEEVLKLVQAKVPAAQRNTIAAFVQRYYGQVDPEDLAERAPADLYGAALSHWNFARRRDSAHARVRVFNPSIEEHGWQSTHTIIEIVNDDMPFLVDSVTMEVNRHGLTLHLIIHPIVAVVRDADGTLAGVADDAEGGQRESMIHVEVDRIVDPVKLDELAADIVRVLDDVRAAFEDWKKMRDRVRAILAENEKRAPPLPPDELAEGRAFLSWLADDHFTFLGYRRHELVVIGGNDALKIVPGSSLGILREGENKEVATSFAALPPEVKAYARRPELLVVTKSTSRSTVHRPGYLDYIAVKRFNEKGEVSGEDRFLGLFTSTAYSANPAEIPLLRRKIANVVARAGLQPGSHAGKALINILETYPRDELFQTTEDELLRTAVGILHLGDRQRFRLFVRRDPFERFLSCLIYAPRENYTTELRQKWQQILVQAFNGTSSEFNVYLTESVLARILITVRTTPGAIPDVDVRALEAQLVAAARRWDDELKQALVDGLGEARGNELFRQFGGAFPAGYREDFTAREAVPDIQMMARLSATDPLAMSLYRPLEASAGALRFKLFHLGEPVSLSDSLPMLERMGLNVLDERPHRVVPPGMPPVWMHDFGMQSGLADTEVEIDIVHQVFEEAFASIFRGEVENDDFNRLVLAARLPATEIVVLRAYAKYLRQIGFPLSQPFIESTLATHPSVAHGLIELFKTRFDPELGAGAGARSAELVRAIEAALAQVDNLSEDRVLRQYLALVMATTRTNFWRRDAAGRRKDFVSFKFDPAKVPGLP
;
A
#
# COMPACT_ATOMS: atom_id res chain seq x y z
N VAL A 1 -0.65 35.28 36.73
CA VAL A 1 0.46 35.90 37.47
C VAL A 1 1.62 36.01 36.50
N ASN A 2 1.91 37.27 36.29
CA ASN A 2 2.90 37.98 35.48
C ASN A 2 4.36 37.45 35.57
N HIS A 3 5.07 37.72 34.55
CA HIS A 3 6.22 38.63 34.25
C HIS A 3 7.38 37.89 33.55
N GLU A 4 7.62 38.38 32.29
CA GLU A 4 8.83 39.10 31.83
C GLU A 4 10.17 38.34 31.76
N ARG A 5 10.73 38.27 30.55
CA ARG A 5 11.62 39.19 29.80
C ARG A 5 12.06 38.46 28.54
N ALA A 6 11.82 38.92 27.34
CA ALA A 6 12.49 39.99 26.57
C ALA A 6 14.01 39.82 26.47
N ALA A 7 14.55 39.43 25.31
CA ALA A 7 15.30 40.29 24.41
C ALA A 7 16.19 39.50 23.45
N HIS A 8 16.14 39.89 22.22
CA HIS A 8 17.17 39.83 21.18
C HIS A 8 17.46 38.48 20.49
N ASP A 9 16.84 38.30 19.36
CA ASP A 9 17.65 38.20 18.15
C ASP A 9 16.86 38.80 16.96
N ARG A 10 17.37 39.93 16.43
CA ARG A 10 16.87 40.54 15.19
C ARG A 10 17.47 39.74 14.04
N GLY A 11 16.80 38.69 13.65
CA GLY A 11 16.95 38.09 12.34
C GLY A 11 16.38 39.09 11.34
N VAL A 12 17.22 39.63 10.48
CA VAL A 12 16.84 40.43 9.31
C VAL A 12 15.98 39.55 8.43
N GLU A 13 14.66 39.65 8.50
CA GLU A 13 13.77 39.26 7.44
C GLU A 13 14.11 40.05 6.19
N VAL A 14 14.92 39.54 5.31
CA VAL A 14 15.01 40.01 3.95
C VAL A 14 13.63 39.70 3.32
N PRO A 15 12.91 40.72 2.86
CA PRO A 15 11.58 40.47 2.26
C PRO A 15 11.78 39.68 0.98
N VAL A 16 11.43 38.39 1.02
CA VAL A 16 11.42 37.47 -0.13
C VAL A 16 10.55 38.00 -1.27
N THR A 17 9.56 38.83 -0.96
CA THR A 17 8.64 39.48 -1.91
C THR A 17 9.31 40.50 -2.85
N VAL A 18 10.30 41.27 -2.40
CA VAL A 18 10.91 42.31 -3.23
C VAL A 18 11.86 41.75 -4.28
N SER A 19 12.55 40.64 -4.00
CA SER A 19 13.46 40.00 -4.96
C SER A 19 12.71 39.26 -6.08
N ALA A 20 11.58 38.64 -5.74
CA ALA A 20 10.76 37.89 -6.70
C ALA A 20 10.00 38.83 -7.65
N GLU A 21 9.44 39.95 -7.15
CA GLU A 21 8.80 40.95 -8.00
C GLU A 21 9.79 41.66 -8.96
N PHE A 22 11.06 41.81 -8.54
CA PHE A 22 12.09 42.39 -9.40
C PHE A 22 12.48 41.44 -10.54
N GLY A 23 12.57 40.09 -10.25
CA GLY A 23 12.81 39.07 -11.25
C GLY A 23 11.71 38.97 -12.30
N ARG A 24 10.44 39.04 -11.88
CA ARG A 24 9.25 39.06 -12.73
C ARG A 24 9.26 40.25 -13.69
N ALA A 25 9.52 41.45 -13.12
CA ALA A 25 9.55 42.67 -13.92
C ALA A 25 10.63 42.60 -15.03
N GLN A 26 11.78 41.98 -14.75
CA GLN A 26 12.87 41.85 -15.70
C GLN A 26 12.54 40.86 -16.84
N HIS A 27 12.01 39.68 -16.54
CA HIS A 27 11.62 38.68 -17.56
C HIS A 27 10.48 39.21 -18.45
N LEU A 28 9.48 39.86 -17.86
CA LEU A 28 8.38 40.44 -18.60
C LEU A 28 8.89 41.61 -19.50
N GLU A 29 9.84 42.42 -19.02
CA GLU A 29 10.48 43.46 -19.83
C GLU A 29 11.22 42.90 -21.05
N GLU A 30 11.89 41.74 -20.90
CA GLU A 30 12.56 41.07 -22.02
C GLU A 30 11.54 40.54 -23.05
N VAL A 31 10.43 39.95 -22.59
CA VAL A 31 9.32 39.53 -23.47
C VAL A 31 8.73 40.70 -24.21
N LEU A 32 8.53 41.86 -23.52
CA LEU A 32 8.00 43.07 -24.12
C LEU A 32 8.98 43.69 -25.14
N LYS A 33 10.31 43.60 -24.93
CA LYS A 33 11.32 43.97 -25.93
C LYS A 33 11.20 43.15 -27.21
N LEU A 34 10.92 41.82 -27.06
CA LEU A 34 10.67 40.96 -28.22
C LEU A 34 9.37 41.35 -28.95
N VAL A 35 8.31 41.75 -28.25
CA VAL A 35 7.08 42.29 -28.84
C VAL A 35 7.40 43.51 -29.67
N GLN A 36 8.15 44.47 -29.10
CA GLN A 36 8.55 45.73 -29.82
C GLN A 36 9.41 45.44 -31.06
N ALA A 37 10.28 44.44 -31.00
CA ALA A 37 11.20 44.13 -32.10
C ALA A 37 10.53 43.32 -33.22
N LYS A 38 9.68 42.36 -32.91
CA LYS A 38 9.19 41.36 -33.87
C LYS A 38 7.75 41.58 -34.35
N VAL A 39 6.92 42.29 -33.57
CA VAL A 39 5.51 42.50 -33.91
C VAL A 39 5.34 43.73 -34.83
N PRO A 40 4.45 43.66 -35.86
CA PRO A 40 4.16 44.86 -36.71
C PRO A 40 3.69 46.07 -35.91
N ALA A 41 4.12 47.25 -36.28
CA ALA A 41 3.91 48.50 -35.53
C ALA A 41 2.42 48.74 -35.17
N ALA A 42 1.49 48.40 -36.07
CA ALA A 42 0.04 48.58 -35.86
C ALA A 42 -0.53 47.69 -34.71
N GLN A 43 0.13 46.62 -34.32
CA GLN A 43 -0.37 45.66 -33.32
C GLN A 43 0.45 45.65 -32.02
N ARG A 44 1.56 46.41 -31.97
CA ARG A 44 2.51 46.35 -30.84
C ARG A 44 1.86 46.69 -29.48
N ASN A 45 1.10 47.77 -29.44
CA ASN A 45 0.49 48.25 -28.20
C ASN A 45 -0.56 47.21 -27.70
N THR A 46 -1.40 46.71 -28.60
CA THR A 46 -2.42 45.71 -28.24
C THR A 46 -1.81 44.39 -27.73
N ILE A 47 -0.77 43.90 -28.42
CA ILE A 47 -0.10 42.67 -28.02
C ILE A 47 0.73 42.87 -26.74
N ALA A 48 1.36 44.04 -26.55
CA ALA A 48 2.04 44.36 -25.31
C ALA A 48 1.08 44.40 -24.10
N ALA A 49 -0.08 45.05 -24.26
CA ALA A 49 -1.11 45.05 -23.23
C ALA A 49 -1.65 43.63 -22.94
N PHE A 50 -1.82 42.79 -23.97
CA PHE A 50 -2.18 41.38 -23.79
C PHE A 50 -1.12 40.64 -23.02
N VAL A 51 0.17 40.70 -23.40
CA VAL A 51 1.27 39.99 -22.72
C VAL A 51 1.40 40.41 -21.27
N GLN A 52 1.22 41.67 -20.96
CA GLN A 52 1.23 42.15 -19.57
C GLN A 52 0.10 41.54 -18.74
N ARG A 53 -1.10 41.46 -19.29
CA ARG A 53 -2.23 40.78 -18.60
C ARG A 53 -2.04 39.28 -18.56
N TYR A 54 -1.51 38.68 -19.61
CA TYR A 54 -1.32 37.22 -19.74
C TYR A 54 -0.42 36.65 -18.62
N TYR A 55 0.70 37.31 -18.35
CA TYR A 55 1.66 36.93 -17.31
C TYR A 55 1.46 37.69 -15.98
N GLY A 56 0.49 38.59 -15.96
CA GLY A 56 0.28 39.51 -14.83
C GLY A 56 0.05 38.85 -13.47
N GLN A 57 -0.48 37.65 -13.43
CA GLN A 57 -0.81 36.92 -12.21
C GLN A 57 0.01 35.60 -12.05
N VAL A 58 0.98 35.37 -12.94
CA VAL A 58 1.83 34.15 -12.88
C VAL A 58 2.90 34.34 -11.81
N ASP A 59 3.23 33.29 -11.09
CA ASP A 59 4.30 33.32 -10.10
C ASP A 59 5.64 33.71 -10.76
N PRO A 60 6.42 34.63 -10.17
CA PRO A 60 7.72 35.01 -10.69
C PRO A 60 8.70 33.81 -10.87
N GLU A 61 8.64 32.81 -10.02
CA GLU A 61 9.50 31.63 -10.10
C GLU A 61 9.15 30.80 -11.33
N ASP A 62 7.87 30.63 -11.64
CA ASP A 62 7.40 29.92 -12.84
C ASP A 62 7.84 30.60 -14.14
N LEU A 63 7.90 31.93 -14.14
CA LEU A 63 8.39 32.68 -15.29
C LEU A 63 9.92 32.60 -15.44
N ALA A 64 10.65 32.61 -14.33
CA ALA A 64 12.12 32.58 -14.33
C ALA A 64 12.71 31.27 -14.85
N GLU A 65 11.97 30.18 -14.74
CA GLU A 65 12.38 28.86 -15.24
C GLU A 65 12.31 28.73 -16.77
N ARG A 66 11.70 29.70 -17.47
CA ARG A 66 11.43 29.67 -18.91
C ARG A 66 12.21 30.74 -19.68
N ALA A 67 12.67 30.41 -20.89
CA ALA A 67 13.34 31.40 -21.72
C ALA A 67 12.35 32.48 -22.19
N PRO A 68 12.74 33.79 -22.20
CA PRO A 68 11.88 34.86 -22.67
C PRO A 68 11.36 34.66 -24.09
N ALA A 69 12.12 33.99 -24.96
CA ALA A 69 11.71 33.67 -26.32
C ALA A 69 10.54 32.66 -26.36
N ASP A 70 10.52 31.68 -25.47
CA ASP A 70 9.43 30.69 -25.36
C ASP A 70 8.19 31.32 -24.71
N LEU A 71 8.36 32.14 -23.69
CA LEU A 71 7.27 32.96 -23.13
C LEU A 71 6.63 33.86 -24.19
N TYR A 72 7.45 34.56 -24.98
CA TYR A 72 6.97 35.36 -26.11
C TYR A 72 6.20 34.48 -27.11
N GLY A 73 6.75 33.31 -27.47
CA GLY A 73 6.11 32.37 -28.37
C GLY A 73 4.78 31.85 -27.86
N ALA A 74 4.71 31.40 -26.58
CA ALA A 74 3.49 30.89 -25.95
C ALA A 74 2.39 31.96 -25.92
N ALA A 75 2.69 33.18 -25.48
CA ALA A 75 1.69 34.27 -25.46
C ALA A 75 1.17 34.63 -26.88
N LEU A 76 2.07 34.71 -27.88
CA LEU A 76 1.64 34.98 -29.25
C LEU A 76 0.90 33.81 -29.91
N SER A 77 1.27 32.58 -29.57
CA SER A 77 0.57 31.39 -29.99
C SER A 77 -0.88 31.44 -29.51
N HIS A 78 -1.09 31.71 -28.21
CA HIS A 78 -2.42 31.81 -27.64
C HIS A 78 -3.20 33.01 -28.18
N TRP A 79 -2.56 34.20 -28.35
CA TRP A 79 -3.16 35.35 -29.01
C TRP A 79 -3.67 35.03 -30.42
N ASN A 80 -2.85 34.35 -31.22
CA ASN A 80 -3.21 33.97 -32.59
C ASN A 80 -4.32 32.92 -32.60
N PHE A 81 -4.32 32.00 -31.62
CA PHE A 81 -5.38 31.04 -31.41
C PHE A 81 -6.68 31.75 -31.05
N ALA A 82 -6.63 32.83 -30.24
CA ALA A 82 -7.79 33.58 -29.82
C ALA A 82 -8.37 34.49 -30.92
N ARG A 83 -7.66 34.70 -32.03
CA ARG A 83 -8.04 35.71 -33.05
C ARG A 83 -9.43 35.53 -33.65
N ARG A 84 -9.90 34.31 -33.74
CA ARG A 84 -11.24 34.00 -34.27
C ARG A 84 -11.96 33.02 -33.36
N ARG A 85 -13.11 33.42 -32.87
CA ARG A 85 -13.91 32.57 -31.97
C ARG A 85 -15.39 32.81 -32.24
N ASP A 86 -16.15 31.72 -32.35
CA ASP A 86 -17.60 31.73 -32.22
C ASP A 86 -17.95 31.83 -30.73
N SER A 87 -18.75 32.81 -30.33
CA SER A 87 -19.12 33.03 -28.93
C SER A 87 -19.94 31.91 -28.30
N ALA A 88 -20.51 31.02 -29.12
CA ALA A 88 -21.36 29.93 -28.63
C ALA A 88 -20.57 28.79 -27.98
N HIS A 89 -19.29 28.61 -28.34
CA HIS A 89 -18.48 27.48 -27.90
C HIS A 89 -17.10 27.88 -27.39
N ALA A 90 -16.56 27.05 -26.49
CA ALA A 90 -15.16 27.13 -26.12
C ALA A 90 -14.26 26.73 -27.30
N ARG A 91 -13.14 27.42 -27.46
CA ARG A 91 -12.10 27.03 -28.39
C ARG A 91 -10.98 26.37 -27.63
N VAL A 92 -10.66 25.11 -27.97
CA VAL A 92 -9.66 24.28 -27.28
C VAL A 92 -8.68 23.73 -28.30
N ARG A 93 -7.40 23.72 -28.00
CA ARG A 93 -6.40 22.88 -28.67
C ARG A 93 -5.42 22.27 -27.69
N VAL A 94 -4.96 21.07 -28.00
CA VAL A 94 -3.94 20.34 -27.24
C VAL A 94 -2.84 19.93 -28.21
N PHE A 95 -1.60 20.36 -27.94
CA PHE A 95 -0.51 20.16 -28.87
C PHE A 95 0.85 20.16 -28.18
N ASN A 96 1.88 19.69 -28.90
CA ASN A 96 3.28 19.75 -28.48
C ASN A 96 3.99 20.83 -29.30
N PRO A 97 4.34 22.00 -28.74
CA PRO A 97 5.01 23.02 -29.49
C PRO A 97 6.41 22.58 -29.92
N SER A 98 6.79 22.95 -31.18
CA SER A 98 8.13 22.78 -31.74
C SER A 98 8.57 24.05 -32.42
N ILE A 99 9.90 24.31 -32.47
CA ILE A 99 10.45 25.50 -33.10
C ILE A 99 10.11 25.54 -34.58
N GLU A 100 10.09 24.37 -35.25
CA GLU A 100 9.83 24.24 -36.69
C GLU A 100 8.39 24.64 -37.07
N GLU A 101 7.42 24.22 -36.27
CA GLU A 101 5.99 24.41 -36.58
C GLU A 101 5.41 25.65 -35.92
N HIS A 102 5.89 25.97 -34.69
CA HIS A 102 5.24 26.99 -33.86
C HIS A 102 6.12 28.18 -33.55
N GLY A 103 7.43 28.09 -33.83
CA GLY A 103 8.41 29.15 -33.52
C GLY A 103 8.81 29.26 -32.05
N TRP A 104 8.37 28.34 -31.23
CA TRP A 104 8.72 28.17 -29.80
C TRP A 104 8.57 26.70 -29.39
N GLN A 105 9.09 26.33 -28.23
CA GLN A 105 9.07 24.95 -27.77
C GLN A 105 8.75 24.82 -26.28
N SER A 106 8.27 23.68 -25.87
CA SER A 106 8.13 23.24 -24.47
C SER A 106 8.44 21.76 -24.35
N THR A 107 8.92 21.36 -23.19
CA THR A 107 9.06 19.93 -22.83
C THR A 107 7.73 19.29 -22.48
N HIS A 108 6.67 20.08 -22.33
CA HIS A 108 5.32 19.68 -21.92
C HIS A 108 4.36 19.67 -23.10
N THR A 109 3.22 19.03 -22.91
CA THR A 109 2.04 19.19 -23.75
C THR A 109 1.28 20.44 -23.30
N ILE A 110 0.86 21.26 -24.26
CA ILE A 110 0.18 22.52 -24.06
C ILE A 110 -1.29 22.37 -24.35
N ILE A 111 -2.12 22.88 -23.44
CA ILE A 111 -3.56 23.04 -23.62
C ILE A 111 -3.86 24.54 -23.66
N GLU A 112 -4.42 25.03 -24.73
CA GLU A 112 -4.89 26.42 -24.88
C GLU A 112 -6.41 26.43 -25.01
N ILE A 113 -7.04 27.29 -24.19
CA ILE A 113 -8.49 27.44 -24.14
C ILE A 113 -8.86 28.93 -24.23
N VAL A 114 -9.84 29.25 -25.04
CA VAL A 114 -10.48 30.55 -25.11
C VAL A 114 -11.98 30.36 -24.91
N ASN A 115 -12.52 30.95 -23.85
CA ASN A 115 -13.94 30.80 -23.46
C ASN A 115 -14.47 32.12 -22.88
N ASP A 116 -15.80 32.29 -22.78
CA ASP A 116 -16.36 33.38 -21.97
C ASP A 116 -15.97 33.19 -20.50
N ASP A 117 -15.76 34.30 -19.81
CA ASP A 117 -15.45 34.27 -18.40
C ASP A 117 -16.67 33.78 -17.58
N MET A 118 -16.50 32.70 -16.87
CA MET A 118 -17.53 32.15 -16.00
C MET A 118 -16.90 31.33 -14.84
N PRO A 119 -17.64 31.08 -13.75
CA PRO A 119 -17.16 30.26 -12.64
C PRO A 119 -16.79 28.82 -13.06
N PHE A 120 -15.90 28.18 -12.31
CA PHE A 120 -15.52 26.77 -12.38
C PHE A 120 -14.69 26.31 -13.59
N LEU A 121 -14.25 27.21 -14.47
CA LEU A 121 -13.48 26.85 -15.67
C LEU A 121 -12.16 26.16 -15.29
N VAL A 122 -11.33 26.80 -14.47
CA VAL A 122 -10.01 26.30 -14.06
C VAL A 122 -10.12 24.99 -13.29
N ASP A 123 -11.03 24.97 -12.30
CA ASP A 123 -11.24 23.78 -11.48
C ASP A 123 -11.66 22.57 -12.34
N SER A 124 -12.57 22.81 -13.29
CA SER A 124 -13.11 21.74 -14.15
C SER A 124 -12.07 21.23 -15.15
N VAL A 125 -11.25 22.12 -15.72
CA VAL A 125 -10.14 21.73 -16.60
C VAL A 125 -9.08 20.96 -15.83
N THR A 126 -8.68 21.45 -14.67
CA THR A 126 -7.71 20.77 -13.79
C THR A 126 -8.20 19.37 -13.39
N MET A 127 -9.48 19.25 -13.08
CA MET A 127 -10.09 17.98 -12.73
C MET A 127 -10.04 17.00 -13.90
N GLU A 128 -10.28 17.45 -15.13
CA GLU A 128 -10.23 16.60 -16.32
C GLU A 128 -8.80 16.16 -16.67
N VAL A 129 -7.83 17.06 -16.56
CA VAL A 129 -6.39 16.74 -16.67
C VAL A 129 -5.99 15.65 -15.70
N ASN A 130 -6.38 15.81 -14.42
CA ASN A 130 -6.11 14.80 -13.38
C ASN A 130 -6.82 13.46 -13.67
N ARG A 131 -8.03 13.49 -14.29
CA ARG A 131 -8.76 12.27 -14.69
C ARG A 131 -8.02 11.45 -15.74
N HIS A 132 -7.27 12.14 -16.62
CA HIS A 132 -6.37 11.51 -17.60
C HIS A 132 -5.05 11.01 -16.97
N GLY A 133 -4.83 11.20 -15.65
CA GLY A 133 -3.62 10.78 -14.93
C GLY A 133 -2.40 11.64 -15.25
N LEU A 134 -2.60 12.87 -15.73
CA LEU A 134 -1.56 13.79 -16.09
C LEU A 134 -1.24 14.74 -14.93
N THR A 135 0.04 15.06 -14.76
CA THR A 135 0.50 16.09 -13.82
C THR A 135 0.38 17.47 -14.45
N LEU A 136 -0.15 18.42 -13.69
CA LEU A 136 -0.22 19.80 -14.09
C LEU A 136 1.05 20.52 -13.62
N HIS A 137 1.79 21.14 -14.55
CA HIS A 137 3.06 21.84 -14.29
C HIS A 137 2.90 23.35 -14.23
N LEU A 138 2.02 23.92 -15.04
CA LEU A 138 1.73 25.34 -15.06
C LEU A 138 0.29 25.58 -15.48
N ILE A 139 -0.34 26.59 -14.89
CA ILE A 139 -1.61 27.14 -15.35
C ILE A 139 -1.54 28.67 -15.38
N ILE A 140 -1.90 29.24 -16.52
CA ILE A 140 -2.02 30.67 -16.75
C ILE A 140 -3.47 30.94 -17.10
N HIS A 141 -4.14 31.82 -16.33
CA HIS A 141 -5.57 32.06 -16.51
C HIS A 141 -5.89 33.55 -16.41
N PRO A 142 -5.48 34.38 -17.39
CA PRO A 142 -5.94 35.78 -17.46
C PRO A 142 -7.39 35.88 -17.91
N ILE A 143 -8.12 36.79 -17.30
CA ILE A 143 -9.39 37.25 -17.80
C ILE A 143 -9.10 38.55 -18.58
N VAL A 144 -9.44 38.56 -19.86
CA VAL A 144 -9.14 39.67 -20.78
C VAL A 144 -10.46 40.24 -21.29
N ALA A 145 -10.64 41.57 -21.11
CA ALA A 145 -11.73 42.27 -21.78
C ALA A 145 -11.35 42.46 -23.27
N VAL A 146 -12.13 41.89 -24.15
CA VAL A 146 -11.87 41.90 -25.60
C VAL A 146 -12.99 42.61 -26.39
N VAL A 147 -12.62 43.19 -27.50
CA VAL A 147 -13.56 43.72 -28.51
C VAL A 147 -13.52 42.74 -29.69
N ARG A 148 -14.67 42.14 -30.05
CA ARG A 148 -14.81 41.31 -31.24
C ARG A 148 -15.71 41.93 -32.26
N ASP A 149 -15.39 41.74 -33.53
CA ASP A 149 -16.25 42.06 -34.64
C ASP A 149 -17.42 41.08 -34.76
N ALA A 150 -18.40 41.38 -35.61
CA ALA A 150 -19.62 40.59 -35.78
C ALA A 150 -19.35 39.15 -36.28
N ASP A 151 -18.20 38.93 -36.94
CA ASP A 151 -17.73 37.62 -37.40
C ASP A 151 -16.90 36.83 -36.37
N GLY A 152 -16.80 37.34 -35.14
CA GLY A 152 -16.03 36.78 -34.02
C GLY A 152 -14.52 37.02 -34.10
N THR A 153 -14.06 37.94 -34.97
CA THR A 153 -12.64 38.30 -35.06
C THR A 153 -12.25 39.26 -33.94
N LEU A 154 -11.12 39.03 -33.29
CA LEU A 154 -10.58 39.83 -32.22
C LEU A 154 -10.06 41.18 -32.79
N ALA A 155 -10.77 42.25 -32.51
CA ALA A 155 -10.43 43.59 -32.95
C ALA A 155 -9.41 44.28 -32.00
N GLY A 156 -9.48 43.98 -30.69
CA GLY A 156 -8.60 44.61 -29.69
C GLY A 156 -8.85 44.10 -28.26
N VAL A 157 -8.00 44.61 -27.37
CA VAL A 157 -8.13 44.46 -25.91
C VAL A 157 -8.64 45.77 -25.35
N ALA A 158 -9.76 45.73 -24.63
CA ALA A 158 -10.35 46.88 -23.96
C ALA A 158 -9.81 47.05 -22.54
N ASP A 159 -9.90 48.28 -22.00
CA ASP A 159 -9.73 48.47 -20.57
C ASP A 159 -11.00 48.05 -19.84
N ASP A 160 -10.84 47.47 -18.64
CA ASP A 160 -11.96 46.95 -17.83
C ASP A 160 -13.10 47.97 -17.60
N ALA A 161 -12.79 49.26 -17.74
CA ALA A 161 -13.76 50.37 -17.63
C ALA A 161 -14.59 50.60 -18.92
N GLU A 162 -14.18 50.06 -20.10
CA GLU A 162 -14.76 50.42 -21.40
C GLU A 162 -15.80 49.43 -21.97
N GLY A 163 -16.17 48.39 -21.18
CA GLY A 163 -17.34 47.54 -21.54
C GLY A 163 -17.04 46.47 -22.60
N GLY A 164 -15.82 45.96 -22.71
CA GLY A 164 -15.47 44.77 -23.52
C GLY A 164 -16.08 43.46 -23.01
N GLN A 165 -16.21 42.47 -23.90
CA GLN A 165 -16.60 41.09 -23.51
C GLN A 165 -15.46 40.49 -22.72
N ARG A 166 -15.76 39.96 -21.52
CA ARG A 166 -14.77 39.25 -20.68
C ARG A 166 -14.56 37.83 -21.20
N GLU A 167 -13.36 37.52 -21.58
CA GLU A 167 -12.95 36.20 -21.99
C GLU A 167 -11.88 35.65 -21.07
N SER A 168 -12.01 34.38 -20.77
CA SER A 168 -11.05 33.58 -20.06
C SER A 168 -10.12 32.87 -21.05
N MET A 169 -8.82 33.17 -20.92
CA MET A 169 -7.77 32.53 -21.71
C MET A 169 -6.94 31.64 -20.81
N ILE A 170 -7.09 30.31 -20.97
CA ILE A 170 -6.44 29.35 -20.10
C ILE A 170 -5.34 28.63 -20.87
N HIS A 171 -4.12 28.68 -20.35
CA HIS A 171 -2.95 27.95 -20.83
C HIS A 171 -2.53 26.97 -19.73
N VAL A 172 -2.43 25.69 -20.07
CA VAL A 172 -2.03 24.64 -19.14
C VAL A 172 -0.88 23.85 -19.73
N GLU A 173 0.15 23.62 -18.90
CA GLU A 173 1.25 22.71 -19.23
C GLU A 173 1.07 21.41 -18.44
N VAL A 174 1.05 20.28 -19.16
CA VAL A 174 0.88 18.94 -18.57
C VAL A 174 1.99 18.00 -19.02
N ASP A 175 2.09 16.84 -18.40
CA ASP A 175 3.01 15.78 -18.80
C ASP A 175 2.94 15.56 -20.32
N ARG A 176 4.11 15.36 -20.95
CA ARG A 176 4.20 15.25 -22.41
C ARG A 176 3.50 14.02 -22.93
N ILE A 177 2.47 14.23 -23.76
CA ILE A 177 1.72 13.19 -24.46
C ILE A 177 2.32 13.04 -25.87
N VAL A 178 2.77 11.84 -26.21
CA VAL A 178 3.40 11.56 -27.52
C VAL A 178 2.37 11.01 -28.52
N ASP A 179 1.34 10.34 -28.03
CA ASP A 179 0.30 9.72 -28.85
C ASP A 179 -0.72 10.77 -29.35
N PRO A 180 -0.83 10.99 -30.68
CA PRO A 180 -1.76 11.95 -31.23
C PRO A 180 -3.24 11.64 -30.88
N VAL A 181 -3.61 10.36 -30.76
CA VAL A 181 -4.96 9.96 -30.42
C VAL A 181 -5.34 10.46 -29.03
N LYS A 182 -4.41 10.36 -28.09
CA LYS A 182 -4.61 10.84 -26.71
C LYS A 182 -4.67 12.37 -26.61
N LEU A 183 -3.97 13.09 -27.51
CA LEU A 183 -4.10 14.56 -27.60
C LEU A 183 -5.50 14.95 -28.04
N ASP A 184 -6.05 14.27 -29.07
CA ASP A 184 -7.39 14.53 -29.58
C ASP A 184 -8.47 14.11 -28.56
N GLU A 185 -8.30 12.99 -27.84
CA GLU A 185 -9.19 12.56 -26.78
C GLU A 185 -9.23 13.58 -25.63
N LEU A 186 -8.08 14.06 -25.19
CA LEU A 186 -8.00 15.09 -24.14
C LEU A 186 -8.67 16.38 -24.59
N ALA A 187 -8.44 16.81 -25.82
CA ALA A 187 -9.07 18.02 -26.38
C ALA A 187 -10.60 17.89 -26.42
N ALA A 188 -11.13 16.75 -26.89
CA ALA A 188 -12.56 16.48 -26.95
C ALA A 188 -13.19 16.42 -25.55
N ASP A 189 -12.54 15.79 -24.59
CA ASP A 189 -13.01 15.70 -23.21
C ASP A 189 -13.03 17.09 -22.52
N ILE A 190 -12.02 17.93 -22.75
CA ILE A 190 -12.01 19.30 -22.23
C ILE A 190 -13.16 20.12 -22.85
N VAL A 191 -13.40 20.02 -24.16
CA VAL A 191 -14.56 20.68 -24.82
C VAL A 191 -15.86 20.27 -24.14
N ARG A 192 -16.08 18.96 -23.96
CA ARG A 192 -17.27 18.42 -23.29
C ARG A 192 -17.44 18.97 -21.87
N VAL A 193 -16.35 19.05 -21.09
CA VAL A 193 -16.37 19.59 -19.73
C VAL A 193 -16.71 21.09 -19.74
N LEU A 194 -16.17 21.86 -20.68
CA LEU A 194 -16.48 23.30 -20.81
C LEU A 194 -17.91 23.55 -21.25
N ASP A 195 -18.49 22.67 -22.09
CA ASP A 195 -19.91 22.71 -22.43
C ASP A 195 -20.82 22.40 -21.23
N ASP A 196 -20.42 21.45 -20.37
CA ASP A 196 -21.11 21.17 -19.11
C ASP A 196 -21.04 22.38 -18.15
N VAL A 197 -19.87 23.04 -18.03
CA VAL A 197 -19.72 24.26 -17.23
C VAL A 197 -20.66 25.37 -17.73
N ARG A 198 -20.67 25.60 -19.03
CA ARG A 198 -21.55 26.61 -19.68
C ARG A 198 -23.01 26.28 -19.44
N ALA A 199 -23.43 25.05 -19.67
CA ALA A 199 -24.81 24.63 -19.44
C ALA A 199 -25.25 24.83 -17.99
N ALA A 200 -24.39 24.44 -17.04
CA ALA A 200 -24.67 24.63 -15.62
C ALA A 200 -24.78 26.14 -15.27
N PHE A 201 -23.85 26.96 -15.77
CA PHE A 201 -23.81 28.41 -15.52
C PHE A 201 -25.01 29.14 -16.13
N GLU A 202 -25.40 28.84 -17.35
CA GLU A 202 -26.55 29.49 -18.01
C GLU A 202 -27.89 29.17 -17.34
N ASP A 203 -28.01 27.95 -16.80
CA ASP A 203 -29.28 27.48 -16.23
C ASP A 203 -29.36 27.54 -14.70
N TRP A 204 -28.28 27.91 -13.98
CA TRP A 204 -28.30 27.85 -12.51
C TRP A 204 -29.42 28.66 -11.87
N LYS A 205 -29.74 29.85 -12.41
CA LYS A 205 -30.86 30.66 -11.95
C LYS A 205 -32.19 29.96 -12.16
N LYS A 206 -32.40 29.37 -13.36
CA LYS A 206 -33.64 28.64 -13.69
C LYS A 206 -33.80 27.41 -12.77
N MET A 207 -32.69 26.69 -12.46
CA MET A 207 -32.73 25.57 -11.54
C MET A 207 -33.12 26.00 -10.11
N ARG A 208 -32.54 27.09 -9.62
CA ARG A 208 -32.89 27.68 -8.30
C ARG A 208 -34.36 28.17 -8.30
N ASP A 209 -34.82 28.82 -9.35
CA ASP A 209 -36.22 29.27 -9.47
C ASP A 209 -37.19 28.08 -9.55
N ARG A 210 -36.74 26.93 -10.09
CA ARG A 210 -37.53 25.69 -10.07
C ARG A 210 -37.72 25.18 -8.64
N VAL A 211 -36.71 25.25 -7.77
CA VAL A 211 -36.89 24.92 -6.33
C VAL A 211 -37.94 25.82 -5.69
N ARG A 212 -37.89 27.14 -5.95
CA ARG A 212 -38.87 28.10 -5.45
C ARG A 212 -40.30 27.82 -5.97
N ALA A 213 -40.42 27.43 -7.24
CA ALA A 213 -41.70 27.05 -7.80
C ALA A 213 -42.26 25.78 -7.14
N ILE A 214 -41.43 24.76 -6.87
CA ILE A 214 -41.84 23.56 -6.12
C ILE A 214 -42.32 23.91 -4.71
N LEU A 215 -41.62 24.81 -4.01
CA LEU A 215 -42.07 25.31 -2.70
C LEU A 215 -43.47 25.94 -2.78
N ALA A 216 -43.69 26.83 -3.76
CA ALA A 216 -44.99 27.47 -3.98
C ALA A 216 -46.10 26.47 -4.42
N GLU A 217 -45.76 25.46 -5.25
CA GLU A 217 -46.67 24.37 -5.59
C GLU A 217 -47.06 23.56 -4.33
N ASN A 218 -46.13 23.24 -3.44
CA ASN A 218 -46.37 22.51 -2.19
C ASN A 218 -47.12 23.33 -1.13
N GLU A 219 -47.08 24.66 -1.20
CA GLU A 219 -47.91 25.54 -0.35
C GLU A 219 -49.37 25.54 -0.79
N LYS A 220 -49.58 25.61 -2.11
CA LYS A 220 -50.97 25.62 -2.67
C LYS A 220 -51.63 24.26 -2.54
N ARG A 221 -50.88 23.18 -2.70
CA ARG A 221 -51.37 21.80 -2.63
C ARG A 221 -50.36 20.98 -1.83
N ALA A 222 -50.63 20.86 -0.52
CA ALA A 222 -49.75 20.09 0.36
C ALA A 222 -49.75 18.61 -0.01
N PRO A 223 -48.54 17.98 -0.19
CA PRO A 223 -48.44 16.54 -0.30
C PRO A 223 -49.06 15.82 0.88
N PRO A 224 -49.62 14.60 0.73
CA PRO A 224 -50.27 13.82 1.80
C PRO A 224 -49.25 13.18 2.74
N LEU A 225 -48.46 14.00 3.41
CA LEU A 225 -47.39 13.62 4.32
C LEU A 225 -47.56 14.28 5.69
N PRO A 226 -46.92 13.76 6.74
CA PRO A 226 -46.97 14.38 8.07
C PRO A 226 -46.54 15.84 8.03
N PRO A 227 -47.23 16.74 8.76
CA PRO A 227 -46.98 18.19 8.72
C PRO A 227 -45.56 18.56 9.11
N ASP A 228 -44.93 17.86 10.04
CA ASP A 228 -43.55 18.07 10.47
C ASP A 228 -42.54 17.63 9.40
N GLU A 229 -42.80 16.55 8.67
CA GLU A 229 -41.99 16.13 7.51
C GLU A 229 -42.06 17.15 6.38
N LEU A 230 -43.26 17.66 6.08
CA LEU A 230 -43.45 18.71 5.10
C LEU A 230 -42.73 20.00 5.46
N ALA A 231 -42.80 20.41 6.75
CA ALA A 231 -42.13 21.59 7.24
C ALA A 231 -40.61 21.50 7.09
N GLU A 232 -40.03 20.36 7.49
CA GLU A 232 -38.60 20.12 7.35
C GLU A 232 -38.17 20.00 5.89
N GLY A 233 -38.95 19.31 5.04
CA GLY A 233 -38.69 19.20 3.61
C GLY A 233 -38.71 20.58 2.91
N ARG A 234 -39.66 21.43 3.22
CA ARG A 234 -39.73 22.81 2.72
C ARG A 234 -38.55 23.66 3.23
N ALA A 235 -38.21 23.57 4.49
CA ALA A 235 -37.06 24.25 5.06
C ALA A 235 -35.75 23.81 4.36
N PHE A 236 -35.58 22.50 4.05
CA PHE A 236 -34.43 21.99 3.33
C PHE A 236 -34.35 22.50 1.90
N LEU A 237 -35.45 22.51 1.19
CA LEU A 237 -35.49 23.06 -0.18
C LEU A 237 -35.15 24.57 -0.20
N SER A 238 -35.68 25.35 0.76
CA SER A 238 -35.28 26.75 0.91
C SER A 238 -33.79 26.90 1.20
N TRP A 239 -33.27 26.10 2.12
CA TRP A 239 -31.86 26.09 2.48
C TRP A 239 -30.96 25.74 1.31
N LEU A 240 -31.35 24.79 0.42
CA LEU A 240 -30.61 24.48 -0.80
C LEU A 240 -30.56 25.68 -1.76
N ALA A 241 -31.66 26.43 -1.89
CA ALA A 241 -31.76 27.62 -2.75
C ALA A 241 -30.96 28.82 -2.22
N ASP A 242 -30.60 28.82 -0.92
CA ASP A 242 -29.86 29.86 -0.22
C ASP A 242 -28.35 29.56 -0.16
N ASP A 243 -27.75 29.28 -1.35
CA ASP A 243 -26.32 29.10 -1.60
C ASP A 243 -25.64 27.93 -0.85
N HIS A 244 -26.42 26.91 -0.43
CA HIS A 244 -25.88 25.69 0.19
C HIS A 244 -25.70 24.53 -0.77
N PHE A 245 -26.14 24.72 -2.02
CA PHE A 245 -26.06 23.70 -3.07
C PHE A 245 -25.68 24.30 -4.42
N THR A 246 -24.65 23.80 -5.05
CA THR A 246 -24.26 24.17 -6.42
C THR A 246 -25.11 23.34 -7.39
N PHE A 247 -26.15 23.94 -7.96
CA PHE A 247 -27.02 23.32 -8.93
C PHE A 247 -26.27 23.13 -10.26
N LEU A 248 -26.16 21.91 -10.75
CA LEU A 248 -25.49 21.58 -12.01
C LEU A 248 -26.44 21.00 -13.04
N GLY A 249 -27.47 20.30 -12.61
CA GLY A 249 -28.49 19.74 -13.50
C GLY A 249 -29.86 19.61 -12.85
N TYR A 250 -30.90 19.72 -13.65
CA TYR A 250 -32.30 19.49 -13.25
C TYR A 250 -33.04 18.74 -14.35
N ARG A 251 -33.97 17.87 -13.94
CA ARG A 251 -34.86 17.16 -14.86
C ARG A 251 -36.13 16.71 -14.12
N ARG A 252 -37.27 16.82 -14.80
CA ARG A 252 -38.54 16.28 -14.31
C ARG A 252 -38.82 14.91 -14.90
N HIS A 253 -39.28 13.99 -14.06
CA HIS A 253 -39.70 12.65 -14.48
C HIS A 253 -41.13 12.38 -14.08
N GLU A 254 -41.84 11.60 -14.89
CA GLU A 254 -43.13 10.99 -14.58
C GLU A 254 -42.95 9.49 -14.34
N LEU A 255 -43.60 8.99 -13.30
CA LEU A 255 -43.67 7.54 -13.05
C LEU A 255 -44.75 6.93 -13.93
N VAL A 256 -44.30 6.07 -14.83
CA VAL A 256 -45.18 5.40 -15.79
C VAL A 256 -45.01 3.88 -15.71
N VAL A 257 -45.94 3.11 -16.26
CA VAL A 257 -45.81 1.65 -16.37
C VAL A 257 -45.54 1.29 -17.84
N ILE A 258 -44.39 0.67 -18.07
CA ILE A 258 -43.96 0.19 -19.40
C ILE A 258 -43.72 -1.31 -19.31
N GLY A 259 -44.45 -2.10 -20.11
CA GLY A 259 -44.29 -3.57 -20.13
C GLY A 259 -44.60 -4.24 -18.77
N GLY A 260 -45.51 -3.66 -17.98
CA GLY A 260 -45.88 -4.18 -16.65
C GLY A 260 -44.90 -3.79 -15.51
N ASN A 261 -43.85 -3.03 -15.80
CA ASN A 261 -42.89 -2.55 -14.84
C ASN A 261 -42.91 -1.03 -14.74
N ASP A 262 -42.59 -0.51 -13.57
CA ASP A 262 -42.41 0.93 -13.36
C ASP A 262 -41.22 1.45 -14.18
N ALA A 263 -41.38 2.68 -14.65
CA ALA A 263 -40.30 3.40 -15.34
C ALA A 263 -40.43 4.90 -15.07
N LEU A 264 -39.30 5.58 -14.92
CA LEU A 264 -39.22 7.04 -14.86
C LEU A 264 -39.03 7.57 -16.28
N LYS A 265 -40.08 8.22 -16.82
CA LYS A 265 -40.06 8.86 -18.13
C LYS A 265 -39.73 10.35 -18.00
N ILE A 266 -38.82 10.82 -18.84
CA ILE A 266 -38.44 12.23 -18.91
C ILE A 266 -39.58 13.06 -19.44
N VAL A 267 -39.92 14.18 -18.77
CA VAL A 267 -40.84 15.18 -19.28
C VAL A 267 -40.09 16.05 -20.30
N PRO A 268 -40.51 16.06 -21.58
CA PRO A 268 -39.82 16.81 -22.63
C PRO A 268 -39.73 18.30 -22.29
N GLY A 269 -38.58 18.92 -22.60
CA GLY A 269 -38.35 20.35 -22.34
C GLY A 269 -38.16 20.71 -20.88
N SER A 270 -38.05 19.74 -19.95
CA SER A 270 -37.82 20.01 -18.51
C SER A 270 -36.35 20.04 -18.14
N SER A 271 -35.46 19.58 -18.99
CA SER A 271 -34.05 19.36 -18.69
C SER A 271 -33.26 20.67 -18.69
N LEU A 272 -32.41 20.89 -17.65
CA LEU A 272 -31.56 22.06 -17.48
C LEU A 272 -30.12 21.65 -17.05
N GLY A 273 -29.16 22.53 -17.34
CA GLY A 273 -27.76 22.35 -17.00
C GLY A 273 -27.14 21.12 -17.66
N ILE A 274 -26.29 20.36 -16.94
CA ILE A 274 -25.62 19.16 -17.45
C ILE A 274 -26.60 18.03 -17.87
N LEU A 275 -27.88 18.20 -17.55
CA LEU A 275 -28.95 17.28 -17.96
C LEU A 275 -29.72 17.77 -19.18
N ARG A 276 -29.31 18.87 -19.85
CA ARG A 276 -29.92 19.32 -21.11
C ARG A 276 -30.09 18.16 -22.09
N GLU A 277 -31.15 18.14 -22.84
CA GLU A 277 -31.47 17.07 -23.82
C GLU A 277 -30.45 17.13 -24.97
N GLY A 278 -29.70 16.03 -25.18
CA GLY A 278 -28.88 15.81 -26.36
C GLY A 278 -29.51 14.76 -27.26
N GLU A 279 -29.06 14.62 -28.47
CA GLU A 279 -29.66 13.80 -29.54
C GLU A 279 -29.84 12.32 -29.23
N ASN A 280 -29.16 11.75 -28.15
CA ASN A 280 -29.09 10.30 -27.89
C ASN A 280 -29.41 9.87 -26.44
N LYS A 281 -30.22 10.60 -25.68
CA LYS A 281 -30.52 10.21 -24.28
C LYS A 281 -31.80 9.35 -24.20
N GLU A 282 -31.70 8.21 -23.48
CA GLU A 282 -32.85 7.37 -23.13
C GLU A 282 -34.00 8.20 -22.54
N VAL A 283 -35.16 8.11 -23.17
CA VAL A 283 -36.36 8.85 -22.78
C VAL A 283 -37.03 8.28 -21.53
N ALA A 284 -36.73 7.03 -21.17
CA ALA A 284 -37.29 6.38 -19.98
C ALA A 284 -36.32 5.35 -19.38
N THR A 285 -36.17 5.36 -18.06
CA THR A 285 -35.40 4.35 -17.30
C THR A 285 -36.36 3.35 -16.69
N SER A 286 -36.36 2.11 -17.20
CA SER A 286 -37.18 1.00 -16.69
C SER A 286 -36.61 0.42 -15.40
N PHE A 287 -37.51 0.06 -14.49
CA PHE A 287 -37.16 -0.63 -13.22
C PHE A 287 -37.19 -2.15 -13.37
N ALA A 288 -37.40 -2.70 -14.58
CA ALA A 288 -37.53 -4.13 -14.80
C ALA A 288 -36.38 -4.96 -14.19
N ALA A 289 -35.14 -4.48 -14.34
CA ALA A 289 -33.94 -5.14 -13.83
C ALA A 289 -33.62 -4.88 -12.34
N LEU A 290 -34.39 -4.00 -11.67
CA LEU A 290 -34.11 -3.65 -10.28
C LEU A 290 -34.74 -4.66 -9.30
N PRO A 291 -34.09 -4.93 -8.14
CA PRO A 291 -34.65 -5.74 -7.07
C PRO A 291 -36.02 -5.22 -6.59
N PRO A 292 -36.90 -6.09 -6.07
CA PRO A 292 -38.22 -5.70 -5.57
C PRO A 292 -38.19 -4.61 -4.49
N GLU A 293 -37.20 -4.66 -3.63
CA GLU A 293 -36.97 -3.68 -2.54
C GLU A 293 -36.68 -2.27 -3.07
N VAL A 294 -35.88 -2.18 -4.12
CA VAL A 294 -35.56 -0.92 -4.80
C VAL A 294 -36.80 -0.35 -5.50
N LYS A 295 -37.63 -1.21 -6.12
CA LYS A 295 -38.90 -0.81 -6.73
C LYS A 295 -39.87 -0.26 -5.67
N ALA A 296 -39.98 -0.93 -4.52
CA ALA A 296 -40.79 -0.48 -3.40
C ALA A 296 -40.34 0.87 -2.84
N TYR A 297 -39.02 1.09 -2.77
CA TYR A 297 -38.43 2.35 -2.29
C TYR A 297 -38.81 3.54 -3.22
N ALA A 298 -38.80 3.34 -4.53
CA ALA A 298 -39.17 4.40 -5.48
C ALA A 298 -40.63 4.88 -5.29
N ARG A 299 -41.55 3.99 -4.89
CA ARG A 299 -42.96 4.31 -4.60
C ARG A 299 -43.24 4.80 -3.18
N ARG A 300 -42.24 4.78 -2.30
CA ARG A 300 -42.45 5.19 -0.88
C ARG A 300 -42.93 6.64 -0.80
N PRO A 301 -43.99 6.93 -0.06
CA PRO A 301 -44.49 8.29 0.10
C PRO A 301 -43.57 9.07 1.08
N GLU A 302 -42.58 9.70 0.55
CA GLU A 302 -41.66 10.65 1.20
C GLU A 302 -41.47 11.86 0.31
N LEU A 303 -41.23 13.04 0.86
CA LEU A 303 -41.11 14.24 0.05
C LEU A 303 -39.75 14.27 -0.69
N LEU A 304 -38.67 13.88 0.00
CA LEU A 304 -37.29 14.06 -0.45
C LEU A 304 -36.51 12.77 -0.39
N VAL A 305 -35.73 12.53 -1.44
CA VAL A 305 -34.67 11.52 -1.47
C VAL A 305 -33.35 12.24 -1.67
N VAL A 306 -32.43 12.10 -0.72
CA VAL A 306 -31.08 12.67 -0.78
C VAL A 306 -30.07 11.53 -0.80
N THR A 307 -29.30 11.40 -1.89
CA THR A 307 -28.30 10.34 -2.07
C THR A 307 -27.21 10.76 -3.05
N LYS A 308 -26.23 9.91 -3.31
CA LYS A 308 -25.23 10.14 -4.36
C LYS A 308 -25.68 9.55 -5.70
N SER A 309 -25.36 10.24 -6.79
CA SER A 309 -25.53 9.74 -8.16
C SER A 309 -24.47 8.67 -8.49
N THR A 310 -24.68 7.95 -9.59
CA THR A 310 -23.66 7.10 -10.22
C THR A 310 -22.69 7.88 -11.09
N SER A 311 -23.02 9.13 -11.43
CA SER A 311 -22.22 10.00 -12.30
C SER A 311 -21.29 10.88 -11.45
N ARG A 312 -20.03 10.99 -11.90
CA ARG A 312 -19.09 11.96 -11.33
C ARG A 312 -19.37 13.35 -11.88
N SER A 313 -19.06 14.36 -11.10
CA SER A 313 -19.12 15.74 -11.55
C SER A 313 -18.02 16.02 -12.58
N THR A 314 -18.41 16.72 -13.64
CA THR A 314 -17.52 17.30 -14.64
C THR A 314 -17.27 18.79 -14.35
N VAL A 315 -17.98 19.36 -13.38
CA VAL A 315 -17.97 20.79 -13.07
C VAL A 315 -17.59 21.02 -11.61
N HIS A 316 -16.73 22.00 -11.35
CA HIS A 316 -16.33 22.53 -10.05
C HIS A 316 -15.33 21.64 -9.30
N ARG A 317 -15.73 20.53 -8.67
CA ARG A 317 -14.82 19.67 -7.89
C ARG A 317 -15.04 18.19 -8.20
N PRO A 318 -13.99 17.33 -8.10
CA PRO A 318 -14.13 15.92 -8.33
C PRO A 318 -14.99 15.27 -7.23
N GLY A 319 -15.83 14.33 -7.63
CA GLY A 319 -16.71 13.59 -6.73
C GLY A 319 -17.97 13.15 -7.42
N TYR A 320 -18.71 12.25 -6.80
CA TYR A 320 -20.04 11.88 -7.28
C TYR A 320 -21.04 12.98 -6.97
N LEU A 321 -21.86 13.29 -7.95
CA LEU A 321 -22.92 14.27 -7.82
C LEU A 321 -23.89 13.90 -6.68
N ASP A 322 -24.30 14.90 -5.91
CA ASP A 322 -25.43 14.77 -5.01
C ASP A 322 -26.72 14.72 -5.81
N TYR A 323 -27.55 13.73 -5.49
CA TYR A 323 -28.84 13.49 -6.11
C TYR A 323 -29.92 13.87 -5.12
N ILE A 324 -30.74 14.84 -5.47
CA ILE A 324 -31.88 15.29 -4.68
C ILE A 324 -33.12 15.16 -5.53
N ALA A 325 -34.01 14.22 -5.16
CA ALA A 325 -35.31 14.08 -5.77
C ALA A 325 -36.40 14.60 -4.87
N VAL A 326 -37.27 15.44 -5.43
CA VAL A 326 -38.52 15.91 -4.79
C VAL A 326 -39.67 15.13 -5.42
N LYS A 327 -40.28 14.22 -4.66
CA LYS A 327 -41.38 13.37 -5.15
C LYS A 327 -42.65 14.21 -5.36
N ARG A 328 -43.35 13.86 -6.45
CA ARG A 328 -44.63 14.46 -6.86
C ARG A 328 -45.78 13.49 -6.57
N PHE A 329 -46.91 14.02 -6.21
CA PHE A 329 -48.08 13.22 -5.81
C PHE A 329 -49.27 13.53 -6.72
N ASN A 330 -50.03 12.49 -7.06
CA ASN A 330 -51.28 12.62 -7.82
C ASN A 330 -52.44 12.99 -6.83
N GLU A 331 -53.64 13.10 -7.33
CA GLU A 331 -54.84 13.43 -6.56
C GLU A 331 -55.23 12.39 -5.50
N LYS A 332 -54.76 11.15 -5.69
CA LYS A 332 -54.98 10.05 -4.78
C LYS A 332 -53.89 9.95 -3.69
N GLY A 333 -52.90 10.83 -3.71
CA GLY A 333 -51.78 10.80 -2.76
C GLY A 333 -50.69 9.79 -3.11
N GLU A 334 -50.71 9.19 -4.32
CA GLU A 334 -49.70 8.26 -4.77
C GLU A 334 -48.57 9.02 -5.45
N VAL A 335 -47.33 8.49 -5.40
CA VAL A 335 -46.16 9.03 -6.12
C VAL A 335 -46.43 8.95 -7.64
N SER A 336 -46.41 10.08 -8.30
CA SER A 336 -46.64 10.24 -9.75
C SER A 336 -45.40 10.61 -10.55
N GLY A 337 -44.27 10.86 -9.88
CA GLY A 337 -43.00 11.27 -10.49
C GLY A 337 -42.08 11.97 -9.53
N GLU A 338 -41.05 12.61 -10.06
CA GLU A 338 -40.05 13.36 -9.28
C GLU A 338 -39.50 14.56 -10.05
N ASP A 339 -39.16 15.60 -9.32
CA ASP A 339 -38.29 16.67 -9.77
C ASP A 339 -36.86 16.36 -9.26
N ARG A 340 -35.93 16.08 -10.16
CA ARG A 340 -34.56 15.65 -9.86
C ARG A 340 -33.58 16.79 -10.01
N PHE A 341 -32.79 17.05 -8.96
CA PHE A 341 -31.66 17.97 -8.99
C PHE A 341 -30.36 17.19 -8.84
N LEU A 342 -29.37 17.51 -9.65
CA LEU A 342 -27.98 17.06 -9.54
C LEU A 342 -27.10 18.25 -9.23
N GLY A 343 -26.12 18.06 -8.36
CA GLY A 343 -25.18 19.12 -8.01
C GLY A 343 -24.24 18.69 -6.89
N LEU A 344 -23.69 19.66 -6.20
CA LEU A 344 -22.75 19.46 -5.10
C LEU A 344 -23.12 20.34 -3.91
N PHE A 345 -23.13 19.81 -2.71
CA PHE A 345 -23.23 20.65 -1.51
C PHE A 345 -22.02 21.58 -1.43
N THR A 346 -22.24 22.83 -1.04
CA THR A 346 -21.17 23.82 -0.90
C THR A 346 -20.29 23.56 0.33
N SER A 347 -19.10 24.17 0.37
CA SER A 347 -18.22 24.08 1.55
C SER A 347 -18.93 24.54 2.83
N THR A 348 -19.78 25.55 2.74
CA THR A 348 -20.61 26.02 3.85
C THR A 348 -21.55 24.93 4.38
N ALA A 349 -22.16 24.13 3.49
CA ALA A 349 -23.00 23.01 3.89
C ALA A 349 -22.22 21.91 4.63
N TYR A 350 -20.96 21.69 4.28
CA TYR A 350 -20.10 20.72 4.97
C TYR A 350 -19.58 21.23 6.33
N SER A 351 -19.31 22.53 6.46
CA SER A 351 -18.79 23.14 7.69
C SER A 351 -19.87 23.55 8.69
N ALA A 352 -21.12 23.78 8.25
CA ALA A 352 -22.23 24.14 9.11
C ALA A 352 -22.51 23.05 10.17
N ASN A 353 -23.00 23.47 11.35
CA ASN A 353 -23.43 22.52 12.37
C ASN A 353 -24.65 21.70 11.84
N PRO A 354 -24.60 20.39 11.81
CA PRO A 354 -25.69 19.56 11.30
C PRO A 354 -26.98 19.71 12.11
N ALA A 355 -26.90 20.13 13.38
CA ALA A 355 -28.06 20.45 14.20
C ALA A 355 -28.83 21.71 13.74
N GLU A 356 -28.27 22.50 12.83
CA GLU A 356 -28.91 23.69 12.23
C GLU A 356 -29.43 23.40 10.82
N ILE A 357 -28.97 22.32 10.18
CA ILE A 357 -29.35 21.96 8.82
C ILE A 357 -30.73 21.28 8.83
N PRO A 358 -31.70 21.77 8.05
CA PRO A 358 -33.01 21.12 7.94
C PRO A 358 -32.87 19.64 7.51
N LEU A 359 -33.78 18.79 7.94
CA LEU A 359 -33.74 17.33 7.91
C LEU A 359 -32.72 16.74 8.90
N LEU A 360 -31.48 17.21 8.92
CA LEU A 360 -30.44 16.68 9.82
C LEU A 360 -30.71 17.03 11.27
N ARG A 361 -31.12 18.25 11.55
CA ARG A 361 -31.48 18.71 12.90
C ARG A 361 -32.56 17.83 13.55
N ARG A 362 -33.62 17.47 12.78
CA ARG A 362 -34.68 16.56 13.25
C ARG A 362 -34.12 15.13 13.45
N LYS A 363 -33.39 14.62 12.50
CA LYS A 363 -32.76 13.29 12.56
C LYS A 363 -31.84 13.17 13.78
N ILE A 364 -30.99 14.16 14.04
CA ILE A 364 -30.10 14.22 15.20
C ILE A 364 -30.90 14.26 16.51
N ALA A 365 -31.91 15.16 16.60
CA ALA A 365 -32.73 15.27 17.78
C ALA A 365 -33.45 13.94 18.11
N ASN A 366 -33.99 13.26 17.10
CA ASN A 366 -34.65 11.95 17.26
C ASN A 366 -33.63 10.88 17.72
N VAL A 367 -32.44 10.83 17.14
CA VAL A 367 -31.37 9.88 17.52
C VAL A 367 -30.91 10.12 18.96
N VAL A 368 -30.71 11.38 19.36
CA VAL A 368 -30.30 11.73 20.73
C VAL A 368 -31.41 11.35 21.73
N ALA A 369 -32.67 11.65 21.42
CA ALA A 369 -33.82 11.28 22.28
C ALA A 369 -33.94 9.76 22.44
N ARG A 370 -33.82 9.00 21.35
CA ARG A 370 -33.93 7.53 21.35
C ARG A 370 -32.73 6.82 22.00
N ALA A 371 -31.56 7.47 22.03
CA ALA A 371 -30.40 6.93 22.74
C ALA A 371 -30.59 6.89 24.25
N GLY A 372 -31.54 7.64 24.80
CA GLY A 372 -31.87 7.63 26.24
C GLY A 372 -30.78 8.17 27.16
N LEU A 373 -29.79 8.90 26.59
CA LEU A 373 -28.69 9.50 27.33
C LEU A 373 -29.06 10.92 27.80
N GLN A 374 -28.67 11.28 29.01
CA GLN A 374 -28.85 12.66 29.46
C GLN A 374 -27.92 13.60 28.66
N PRO A 375 -28.42 14.65 27.96
CA PRO A 375 -27.61 15.53 27.11
C PRO A 375 -26.43 16.20 27.82
N GLY A 376 -26.58 16.52 29.10
CA GLY A 376 -25.56 17.13 29.95
C GLY A 376 -24.46 16.15 30.45
N SER A 377 -24.70 14.82 30.33
CA SER A 377 -23.75 13.79 30.76
C SER A 377 -22.58 13.73 29.77
N HIS A 378 -21.45 13.14 30.22
CA HIS A 378 -20.29 12.89 29.37
C HIS A 378 -20.66 12.06 28.12
N ALA A 379 -21.42 10.98 28.31
CA ALA A 379 -21.87 10.13 27.20
C ALA A 379 -22.83 10.86 26.25
N GLY A 380 -23.74 11.71 26.78
CA GLY A 380 -24.64 12.53 25.96
C GLY A 380 -23.85 13.54 25.09
N LYS A 381 -22.91 14.25 25.70
CA LYS A 381 -22.03 15.18 24.95
C LYS A 381 -21.17 14.47 23.91
N ALA A 382 -20.63 13.30 24.24
CA ALA A 382 -19.85 12.48 23.31
C ALA A 382 -20.71 12.00 22.13
N LEU A 383 -21.97 11.59 22.36
CA LEU A 383 -22.89 11.22 21.29
C LEU A 383 -23.20 12.40 20.37
N ILE A 384 -23.46 13.59 20.94
CA ILE A 384 -23.69 14.81 20.14
C ILE A 384 -22.45 15.10 19.27
N ASN A 385 -21.25 15.07 19.84
CA ASN A 385 -20.02 15.29 19.09
C ASN A 385 -19.81 14.25 17.97
N ILE A 386 -20.15 12.99 18.20
CA ILE A 386 -20.11 11.94 17.17
C ILE A 386 -21.03 12.31 16.00
N LEU A 387 -22.26 12.74 16.29
CA LEU A 387 -23.25 13.11 15.29
C LEU A 387 -22.87 14.40 14.54
N GLU A 388 -22.30 15.39 15.22
CA GLU A 388 -21.84 16.66 14.63
C GLU A 388 -20.65 16.44 13.70
N THR A 389 -19.75 15.53 14.04
CA THR A 389 -18.57 15.20 13.24
C THR A 389 -18.77 14.05 12.26
N TYR A 390 -19.96 13.45 12.22
CA TYR A 390 -20.26 12.34 11.30
C TYR A 390 -20.10 12.79 9.84
N PRO A 391 -19.60 11.92 8.91
CA PRO A 391 -19.47 12.28 7.50
C PRO A 391 -20.80 12.83 6.95
N ARG A 392 -20.77 14.06 6.44
CA ARG A 392 -22.00 14.80 6.09
C ARG A 392 -22.85 14.05 5.06
N ASP A 393 -22.21 13.48 4.04
CA ASP A 393 -22.91 12.71 3.00
C ASP A 393 -23.61 11.48 3.58
N GLU A 394 -22.97 10.80 4.54
CA GLU A 394 -23.56 9.66 5.24
C GLU A 394 -24.71 10.11 6.14
N LEU A 395 -24.58 11.26 6.82
CA LEU A 395 -25.61 11.77 7.71
C LEU A 395 -26.94 12.05 6.98
N PHE A 396 -26.87 12.53 5.73
CA PHE A 396 -28.06 12.69 4.89
C PHE A 396 -28.70 11.36 4.51
N GLN A 397 -27.91 10.37 4.15
CA GLN A 397 -28.37 9.13 3.52
C GLN A 397 -28.76 8.04 4.53
N THR A 398 -28.14 8.02 5.72
CA THR A 398 -28.37 7.01 6.74
C THR A 398 -29.76 7.16 7.37
N THR A 399 -30.47 6.08 7.57
CA THR A 399 -31.73 6.08 8.33
C THR A 399 -31.51 6.39 9.82
N GLU A 400 -32.53 6.84 10.54
CA GLU A 400 -32.43 7.10 11.98
C GLU A 400 -32.01 5.86 12.77
N ASP A 401 -32.50 4.68 12.39
CA ASP A 401 -32.19 3.41 13.06
C ASP A 401 -30.74 2.98 12.84
N GLU A 402 -30.23 3.14 11.62
CA GLU A 402 -28.83 2.85 11.30
C GLU A 402 -27.90 3.84 11.98
N LEU A 403 -28.24 5.13 11.95
CA LEU A 403 -27.46 6.19 12.57
C LEU A 403 -27.37 5.99 14.09
N LEU A 404 -28.48 5.64 14.74
CA LEU A 404 -28.51 5.33 16.17
C LEU A 404 -27.59 4.15 16.51
N ARG A 405 -27.70 3.04 15.76
CA ARG A 405 -26.85 1.85 15.97
C ARG A 405 -25.38 2.17 15.77
N THR A 406 -25.06 2.90 14.73
CA THR A 406 -23.67 3.27 14.40
C THR A 406 -23.11 4.26 15.42
N ALA A 407 -23.84 5.33 15.76
CA ALA A 407 -23.37 6.33 16.72
C ALA A 407 -23.18 5.76 18.12
N VAL A 408 -24.08 4.89 18.60
CA VAL A 408 -23.93 4.17 19.87
C VAL A 408 -22.75 3.19 19.78
N GLY A 409 -22.56 2.51 18.66
CA GLY A 409 -21.40 1.65 18.41
C GLY A 409 -20.08 2.41 18.49
N ILE A 410 -20.03 3.61 17.92
CA ILE A 410 -18.86 4.52 18.00
C ILE A 410 -18.65 5.01 19.43
N LEU A 411 -19.72 5.41 20.12
CA LEU A 411 -19.67 5.83 21.53
C LEU A 411 -19.08 4.74 22.43
N HIS A 412 -19.41 3.48 22.16
CA HIS A 412 -18.88 2.34 22.92
C HIS A 412 -17.41 2.02 22.57
N LEU A 413 -16.87 2.51 21.45
CA LEU A 413 -15.44 2.40 21.20
C LEU A 413 -14.67 3.28 22.18
N GLY A 414 -15.12 4.52 22.41
CA GLY A 414 -14.43 5.49 23.26
C GLY A 414 -12.97 5.66 22.83
N ASP A 415 -12.08 5.78 23.81
CA ASP A 415 -10.63 5.89 23.60
C ASP A 415 -9.92 4.53 23.43
N ARG A 416 -10.68 3.44 23.25
CA ARG A 416 -10.09 2.12 23.06
C ARG A 416 -9.50 2.01 21.67
N GLN A 417 -8.25 1.65 21.58
CA GLN A 417 -7.54 1.38 20.32
C GLN A 417 -8.05 0.08 19.67
N ARG A 418 -9.28 0.09 19.20
CA ARG A 418 -9.93 -1.07 18.57
C ARG A 418 -10.39 -0.72 17.17
N PHE A 419 -10.32 -1.72 16.32
CA PHE A 419 -10.91 -1.67 14.99
C PHE A 419 -12.42 -1.88 15.08
N ARG A 420 -13.15 -1.17 14.22
CA ARG A 420 -14.59 -1.37 14.06
C ARG A 420 -15.00 -1.04 12.64
N LEU A 421 -15.84 -1.89 12.08
CA LEU A 421 -16.43 -1.72 10.76
C LEU A 421 -17.94 -1.50 10.89
N PHE A 422 -18.44 -0.42 10.27
CA PHE A 422 -19.86 -0.17 10.08
C PHE A 422 -20.15 -0.16 8.59
N VAL A 423 -21.11 -0.95 8.14
CA VAL A 423 -21.49 -1.07 6.75
C VAL A 423 -22.92 -0.57 6.58
N ARG A 424 -23.11 0.34 5.62
CA ARG A 424 -24.41 0.79 5.17
C ARG A 424 -24.59 0.48 3.68
N ARG A 425 -25.73 -0.08 3.32
CA ARG A 425 -26.11 -0.37 1.93
C ARG A 425 -26.94 0.79 1.37
N ASP A 426 -26.60 1.28 0.18
CA ASP A 426 -27.44 2.23 -0.55
C ASP A 426 -28.81 1.61 -0.85
N PRO A 427 -29.94 2.32 -0.64
CA PRO A 427 -31.28 1.79 -0.94
C PRO A 427 -31.48 1.37 -2.40
N PHE A 428 -30.68 1.91 -3.32
CA PHE A 428 -30.66 1.53 -4.74
C PHE A 428 -29.59 0.52 -5.10
N GLU A 429 -28.84 0.01 -4.11
CA GLU A 429 -27.76 -0.97 -4.26
C GLU A 429 -26.60 -0.56 -5.18
N ARG A 430 -26.41 0.71 -5.41
CA ARG A 430 -25.37 1.25 -6.30
C ARG A 430 -24.00 1.31 -5.62
N PHE A 431 -24.00 1.30 -4.29
CA PHE A 431 -22.77 1.31 -3.48
C PHE A 431 -23.03 0.84 -2.05
N LEU A 432 -21.93 0.45 -1.38
CA LEU A 432 -21.89 0.29 0.08
C LEU A 432 -20.94 1.32 0.68
N SER A 433 -21.35 1.87 1.80
CA SER A 433 -20.54 2.75 2.62
C SER A 433 -19.96 1.97 3.79
N CYS A 434 -18.63 1.88 3.86
CA CYS A 434 -17.87 1.16 4.88
C CYS A 434 -17.12 2.18 5.74
N LEU A 435 -17.62 2.43 6.94
CA LEU A 435 -17.00 3.34 7.89
C LEU A 435 -16.13 2.54 8.86
N ILE A 436 -14.83 2.73 8.77
CA ILE A 436 -13.81 2.02 9.55
C ILE A 436 -13.24 2.96 10.59
N TYR A 437 -13.22 2.50 11.84
CA TYR A 437 -12.43 3.11 12.92
C TYR A 437 -11.23 2.22 13.21
N ALA A 438 -10.06 2.81 13.27
CA ALA A 438 -8.79 2.11 13.48
C ALA A 438 -7.84 2.94 14.34
N PRO A 439 -6.94 2.35 15.16
CA PRO A 439 -5.89 3.09 15.82
C PRO A 439 -5.09 3.93 14.82
N ARG A 440 -4.91 5.22 15.12
CA ARG A 440 -4.28 6.19 14.20
C ARG A 440 -2.85 5.79 13.83
N GLU A 441 -2.12 5.19 14.76
CA GLU A 441 -0.75 4.72 14.57
C GLU A 441 -0.63 3.54 13.59
N ASN A 442 -1.70 2.77 13.39
CA ASN A 442 -1.72 1.63 12.47
C ASN A 442 -2.13 2.05 11.04
N TYR A 443 -2.63 3.26 10.85
CA TYR A 443 -3.10 3.71 9.54
C TYR A 443 -1.93 4.08 8.62
N THR A 444 -1.82 3.38 7.51
CA THR A 444 -0.89 3.67 6.41
C THR A 444 -1.64 3.64 5.07
N THR A 445 -1.01 4.18 4.02
CA THR A 445 -1.57 4.13 2.65
C THR A 445 -1.69 2.70 2.16
N GLU A 446 -0.71 1.84 2.43
CA GLU A 446 -0.70 0.43 2.05
C GLU A 446 -1.84 -0.33 2.74
N LEU A 447 -2.05 -0.10 4.03
CA LEU A 447 -3.15 -0.72 4.77
C LEU A 447 -4.51 -0.30 4.21
N ARG A 448 -4.69 0.98 3.91
CA ARG A 448 -5.90 1.48 3.26
C ARG A 448 -6.16 0.78 1.92
N GLN A 449 -5.13 0.63 1.09
CA GLN A 449 -5.23 -0.06 -0.20
C GLN A 449 -5.63 -1.53 -0.03
N LYS A 450 -5.03 -2.24 0.94
CA LYS A 450 -5.42 -3.62 1.30
C LYS A 450 -6.89 -3.69 1.72
N TRP A 451 -7.35 -2.77 2.56
CA TRP A 451 -8.75 -2.72 2.98
C TRP A 451 -9.70 -2.46 1.81
N GLN A 452 -9.33 -1.56 0.89
CA GLN A 452 -10.11 -1.33 -0.33
C GLN A 452 -10.25 -2.61 -1.16
N GLN A 453 -9.16 -3.36 -1.35
CA GLN A 453 -9.18 -4.64 -2.07
C GLN A 453 -10.07 -5.68 -1.38
N ILE A 454 -9.92 -5.87 -0.06
CA ILE A 454 -10.74 -6.80 0.72
C ILE A 454 -12.22 -6.46 0.59
N LEU A 455 -12.59 -5.18 0.75
CA LEU A 455 -13.98 -4.74 0.66
C LEU A 455 -14.56 -4.86 -0.75
N VAL A 456 -13.79 -4.52 -1.79
CA VAL A 456 -14.20 -4.69 -3.19
C VAL A 456 -14.45 -6.16 -3.51
N GLN A 457 -13.58 -7.06 -3.07
CA GLN A 457 -13.77 -8.51 -3.26
C GLN A 457 -14.99 -9.02 -2.48
N ALA A 458 -15.12 -8.65 -1.19
CA ALA A 458 -16.19 -9.11 -0.33
C ALA A 458 -17.59 -8.72 -0.85
N PHE A 459 -17.72 -7.54 -1.43
CA PHE A 459 -19.01 -7.00 -1.92
C PHE A 459 -19.22 -7.13 -3.42
N ASN A 460 -18.35 -7.85 -4.14
CA ASN A 460 -18.36 -7.94 -5.61
C ASN A 460 -18.38 -6.55 -6.26
N GLY A 461 -17.56 -5.64 -5.72
CA GLY A 461 -17.50 -4.24 -6.12
C GLY A 461 -16.77 -4.03 -7.43
N THR A 462 -17.15 -2.99 -8.16
CA THR A 462 -16.51 -2.57 -9.42
C THR A 462 -15.37 -1.57 -9.21
N SER A 463 -15.45 -0.78 -8.15
CA SER A 463 -14.44 0.21 -7.77
C SER A 463 -14.64 0.66 -6.33
N SER A 464 -13.66 1.37 -5.77
CA SER A 464 -13.79 1.97 -4.44
C SER A 464 -13.19 3.37 -4.39
N GLU A 465 -13.75 4.21 -3.51
CA GLU A 465 -13.28 5.54 -3.16
C GLU A 465 -13.10 5.62 -1.66
N PHE A 466 -12.30 6.57 -1.19
CA PHE A 466 -12.08 6.75 0.23
C PHE A 466 -12.02 8.22 0.64
N ASN A 467 -12.39 8.47 1.88
CA ASN A 467 -12.13 9.71 2.60
C ASN A 467 -11.54 9.37 3.96
N VAL A 468 -10.53 10.13 4.39
CA VAL A 468 -9.87 9.94 5.68
C VAL A 468 -10.09 11.16 6.54
N TYR A 469 -10.52 10.95 7.76
CA TYR A 469 -10.75 12.00 8.75
C TYR A 469 -9.81 11.75 9.93
N LEU A 470 -8.70 12.48 9.94
CA LEU A 470 -7.74 12.49 11.04
C LEU A 470 -8.08 13.68 11.95
N THR A 471 -8.49 13.37 13.18
CA THR A 471 -8.76 14.36 14.23
C THR A 471 -7.76 14.18 15.37
N GLU A 472 -7.93 14.89 16.48
CA GLU A 472 -7.13 14.67 17.69
C GLU A 472 -7.41 13.33 18.38
N SER A 473 -8.42 12.58 17.92
CA SER A 473 -8.76 11.25 18.45
C SER A 473 -7.61 10.25 18.21
N VAL A 474 -7.46 9.32 19.15
CA VAL A 474 -6.57 8.14 19.03
C VAL A 474 -6.99 7.20 17.90
N LEU A 475 -8.21 7.34 17.39
CA LEU A 475 -8.76 6.58 16.27
C LEU A 475 -8.79 7.43 15.00
N ALA A 476 -8.27 6.88 13.90
CA ALA A 476 -8.53 7.35 12.56
C ALA A 476 -9.90 6.88 12.10
N ARG A 477 -10.62 7.72 11.37
CA ARG A 477 -11.89 7.39 10.74
C ARG A 477 -11.73 7.36 9.23
N ILE A 478 -11.98 6.22 8.64
CA ILE A 478 -11.83 5.98 7.21
C ILE A 478 -13.18 5.58 6.63
N LEU A 479 -13.68 6.35 5.68
CA LEU A 479 -14.88 6.05 4.93
C LEU A 479 -14.47 5.49 3.57
N ILE A 480 -14.77 4.23 3.30
CA ILE A 480 -14.57 3.59 1.99
C ILE A 480 -15.94 3.34 1.37
N THR A 481 -16.17 3.91 0.20
CA THR A 481 -17.37 3.67 -0.60
C THR A 481 -17.05 2.66 -1.69
N VAL A 482 -17.69 1.49 -1.66
CA VAL A 482 -17.53 0.42 -2.65
C VAL A 482 -18.68 0.50 -3.63
N ARG A 483 -18.40 0.70 -4.92
CA ARG A 483 -19.40 0.72 -6.00
C ARG A 483 -19.78 -0.69 -6.38
N THR A 484 -21.08 -0.90 -6.60
CA THR A 484 -21.65 -2.22 -6.88
C THR A 484 -22.67 -2.14 -8.00
N THR A 485 -22.98 -3.30 -8.57
CA THR A 485 -24.10 -3.46 -9.51
C THR A 485 -25.34 -3.85 -8.74
N PRO A 486 -26.48 -3.15 -8.87
CA PRO A 486 -27.73 -3.51 -8.22
C PRO A 486 -28.12 -4.98 -8.47
N GLY A 487 -28.48 -5.70 -7.41
CA GLY A 487 -28.82 -7.12 -7.46
C GLY A 487 -27.63 -8.09 -7.46
N ALA A 488 -26.40 -7.59 -7.50
CA ALA A 488 -25.19 -8.42 -7.51
C ALA A 488 -24.38 -8.41 -6.20
N ILE A 489 -24.92 -7.79 -5.14
CA ILE A 489 -24.25 -7.71 -3.82
C ILE A 489 -24.44 -9.02 -3.09
N PRO A 490 -23.37 -9.75 -2.72
CA PRO A 490 -23.47 -10.97 -1.93
C PRO A 490 -23.92 -10.67 -0.49
N ASP A 491 -24.48 -11.67 0.17
CA ASP A 491 -24.72 -11.62 1.60
C ASP A 491 -23.38 -11.88 2.33
N VAL A 492 -22.92 -10.90 3.09
CA VAL A 492 -21.60 -10.92 3.74
C VAL A 492 -21.75 -10.80 5.25
N ASP A 493 -21.13 -11.72 5.98
CA ASP A 493 -20.98 -11.57 7.42
C ASP A 493 -20.01 -10.42 7.74
N VAL A 494 -20.57 -9.29 8.18
CA VAL A 494 -19.82 -8.08 8.53
C VAL A 494 -18.82 -8.32 9.66
N ARG A 495 -19.08 -9.28 10.58
CA ARG A 495 -18.13 -9.61 11.65
C ARG A 495 -16.93 -10.38 11.14
N ALA A 496 -17.14 -11.33 10.25
CA ALA A 496 -16.06 -12.05 9.58
C ALA A 496 -15.22 -11.10 8.72
N LEU A 497 -15.86 -10.15 8.02
CA LEU A 497 -15.18 -9.12 7.24
C LEU A 497 -14.38 -8.16 8.15
N GLU A 498 -14.92 -7.72 9.28
CA GLU A 498 -14.19 -6.93 10.28
C GLU A 498 -12.93 -7.69 10.76
N ALA A 499 -13.04 -8.99 11.03
CA ALA A 499 -11.90 -9.81 11.43
C ALA A 499 -10.80 -9.88 10.33
N GLN A 500 -11.18 -9.94 9.06
CA GLN A 500 -10.23 -9.88 7.93
C GLN A 500 -9.52 -8.53 7.85
N LEU A 501 -10.25 -7.41 8.03
CA LEU A 501 -9.64 -6.08 8.06
C LEU A 501 -8.68 -5.91 9.24
N VAL A 502 -9.02 -6.46 10.41
CA VAL A 502 -8.15 -6.49 11.60
C VAL A 502 -6.89 -7.31 11.33
N ALA A 503 -7.05 -8.49 10.73
CA ALA A 503 -5.91 -9.34 10.38
C ALA A 503 -4.96 -8.63 9.40
N ALA A 504 -5.50 -7.94 8.39
CA ALA A 504 -4.70 -7.15 7.45
C ALA A 504 -3.98 -5.95 8.09
N ALA A 505 -4.46 -5.47 9.24
CA ALA A 505 -3.90 -4.35 9.98
C ALA A 505 -2.85 -4.76 11.02
N ARG A 506 -2.68 -6.07 11.28
CA ARG A 506 -1.66 -6.54 12.21
C ARG A 506 -0.29 -6.23 11.65
N ARG A 507 0.54 -5.67 12.50
CA ARG A 507 1.96 -5.43 12.18
C ARG A 507 2.76 -6.66 12.57
N TRP A 508 3.83 -6.93 11.84
CA TRP A 508 4.75 -8.03 12.15
C TRP A 508 5.24 -7.99 13.61
N ASP A 509 5.46 -6.79 14.17
CA ASP A 509 5.87 -6.61 15.56
C ASP A 509 4.79 -7.05 16.57
N ASP A 510 3.50 -6.80 16.26
CA ASP A 510 2.38 -7.24 17.09
C ASP A 510 2.21 -8.75 17.06
N GLU A 511 2.38 -9.34 15.86
CA GLU A 511 2.38 -10.79 15.68
C GLU A 511 3.57 -11.43 16.38
N LEU A 512 4.76 -10.80 16.36
CA LEU A 512 5.93 -11.29 17.05
C LEU A 512 5.72 -11.30 18.57
N LYS A 513 5.14 -10.23 19.12
CA LYS A 513 4.82 -10.19 20.55
C LYS A 513 3.90 -11.33 20.95
N GLN A 514 2.83 -11.55 20.16
CA GLN A 514 1.90 -12.63 20.42
C GLN A 514 2.58 -14.01 20.29
N ALA A 515 3.36 -14.23 19.22
CA ALA A 515 4.07 -15.49 19.00
C ALA A 515 5.07 -15.82 20.13
N LEU A 516 5.77 -14.82 20.64
CA LEU A 516 6.68 -14.97 21.78
C LEU A 516 5.93 -15.35 23.06
N VAL A 517 4.78 -14.70 23.31
CA VAL A 517 3.96 -14.99 24.49
C VAL A 517 3.34 -16.38 24.41
N ASP A 518 2.79 -16.75 23.25
CA ASP A 518 2.18 -18.06 23.01
C ASP A 518 3.19 -19.21 23.10
N GLY A 519 4.41 -18.99 22.57
CA GLY A 519 5.45 -20.01 22.56
C GLY A 519 6.24 -20.16 23.85
N LEU A 520 6.43 -19.06 24.62
CA LEU A 520 7.37 -19.02 25.75
C LEU A 520 6.73 -18.61 27.08
N GLY A 521 5.43 -18.30 27.07
CA GLY A 521 4.71 -17.74 28.22
C GLY A 521 4.88 -16.24 28.37
N GLU A 522 3.97 -15.60 29.09
CA GLU A 522 3.83 -14.14 29.18
C GLU A 522 5.10 -13.45 29.70
N ALA A 523 5.70 -13.95 30.77
CA ALA A 523 6.88 -13.32 31.38
C ALA A 523 8.09 -13.31 30.43
N ARG A 524 8.45 -14.46 29.88
CA ARG A 524 9.61 -14.61 28.98
C ARG A 524 9.35 -14.00 27.62
N GLY A 525 8.12 -14.15 27.10
CA GLY A 525 7.72 -13.56 25.83
C GLY A 525 7.81 -12.03 25.84
N ASN A 526 7.30 -11.38 26.88
CA ASN A 526 7.38 -9.93 27.04
C ASN A 526 8.83 -9.43 27.27
N GLU A 527 9.66 -10.21 27.94
CA GLU A 527 11.09 -9.89 28.13
C GLU A 527 11.82 -9.85 26.79
N LEU A 528 11.69 -10.92 26.01
CA LEU A 528 12.32 -11.03 24.68
C LEU A 528 11.76 -10.04 23.68
N PHE A 529 10.46 -9.74 23.73
CA PHE A 529 9.88 -8.71 22.89
C PHE A 529 10.45 -7.31 23.20
N ARG A 530 10.67 -6.95 24.46
CA ARG A 530 11.31 -5.67 24.80
C ARG A 530 12.74 -5.57 24.25
N GLN A 531 13.44 -6.70 24.17
CA GLN A 531 14.82 -6.77 23.69
C GLN A 531 14.91 -6.82 22.17
N PHE A 532 14.02 -7.56 21.49
CA PHE A 532 14.13 -7.88 20.06
C PHE A 532 13.02 -7.31 19.19
N GLY A 533 11.88 -6.84 19.74
CA GLY A 533 10.68 -6.46 18.99
C GLY A 533 10.90 -5.43 17.89
N GLY A 534 11.82 -4.47 18.10
CA GLY A 534 12.18 -3.46 17.09
C GLY A 534 13.54 -3.70 16.41
N ALA A 535 14.15 -4.86 16.60
CA ALA A 535 15.53 -5.13 16.18
C ALA A 535 15.67 -5.62 14.72
N PHE A 536 14.60 -6.14 14.12
CA PHE A 536 14.65 -6.83 12.84
C PHE A 536 14.55 -5.87 11.64
N PRO A 537 15.41 -6.02 10.62
CA PRO A 537 15.34 -5.24 9.40
C PRO A 537 14.14 -5.66 8.52
N ALA A 538 13.75 -4.80 7.57
CA ALA A 538 12.64 -5.06 6.64
C ALA A 538 12.82 -6.39 5.88
N GLY A 539 14.00 -6.67 5.33
CA GLY A 539 14.28 -7.90 4.60
C GLY A 539 14.06 -9.17 5.43
N TYR A 540 14.38 -9.14 6.75
CA TYR A 540 14.07 -10.28 7.61
C TYR A 540 12.57 -10.50 7.76
N ARG A 541 11.80 -9.40 7.90
CA ARG A 541 10.33 -9.44 8.06
C ARG A 541 9.61 -9.89 6.77
N GLU A 542 10.26 -9.73 5.62
CA GLU A 542 9.77 -10.23 4.33
C GLU A 542 10.06 -11.73 4.17
N ASP A 543 11.23 -12.20 4.63
CA ASP A 543 11.67 -13.58 4.48
C ASP A 543 11.07 -14.54 5.54
N PHE A 544 10.77 -14.03 6.76
CA PHE A 544 10.34 -14.84 7.90
C PHE A 544 9.09 -14.29 8.57
N THR A 545 8.16 -15.18 8.85
CA THR A 545 7.00 -14.85 9.68
C THR A 545 7.41 -14.56 11.13
N ALA A 546 6.57 -13.85 11.85
CA ALA A 546 6.77 -13.58 13.26
C ALA A 546 6.93 -14.87 14.11
N ARG A 547 6.25 -15.95 13.71
CA ARG A 547 6.33 -17.26 14.38
C ARG A 547 7.69 -17.93 14.16
N GLU A 548 8.25 -17.83 12.95
CA GLU A 548 9.58 -18.35 12.62
C GLU A 548 10.69 -17.56 13.29
N ALA A 549 10.45 -16.31 13.66
CA ALA A 549 11.40 -15.50 14.43
C ALA A 549 11.56 -15.94 15.89
N VAL A 550 10.60 -16.67 16.46
CA VAL A 550 10.68 -17.10 17.88
C VAL A 550 11.91 -17.98 18.18
N PRO A 551 12.19 -19.07 17.45
CA PRO A 551 13.42 -19.87 17.65
C PRO A 551 14.69 -19.04 17.36
N ASP A 552 14.67 -18.17 16.34
CA ASP A 552 15.82 -17.31 16.04
C ASP A 552 16.15 -16.35 17.20
N ILE A 553 15.14 -15.75 17.81
CA ILE A 553 15.29 -14.91 19.00
C ILE A 553 15.85 -15.72 20.18
N GLN A 554 15.44 -16.97 20.36
CA GLN A 554 15.97 -17.83 21.41
C GLN A 554 17.46 -18.13 21.20
N MET A 555 17.88 -18.31 19.95
CA MET A 555 19.31 -18.49 19.62
C MET A 555 20.09 -17.19 19.87
N MET A 556 19.59 -16.05 19.36
CA MET A 556 20.25 -14.75 19.55
C MET A 556 20.36 -14.35 21.03
N ALA A 557 19.36 -14.68 21.84
CA ALA A 557 19.34 -14.35 23.26
C ALA A 557 20.36 -15.16 24.10
N ARG A 558 20.97 -16.21 23.57
CA ARG A 558 22.02 -17.01 24.22
C ARG A 558 23.41 -16.48 23.93
N LEU A 559 23.57 -15.65 22.90
CA LEU A 559 24.88 -15.13 22.50
C LEU A 559 25.48 -14.21 23.57
N SER A 560 26.77 -14.33 23.72
CA SER A 560 27.56 -13.52 24.67
C SER A 560 28.95 -13.24 24.09
N ALA A 561 29.72 -12.35 24.74
CA ALA A 561 31.10 -12.08 24.32
C ALA A 561 32.02 -13.31 24.46
N THR A 562 31.69 -14.24 25.34
CA THR A 562 32.43 -15.49 25.54
C THR A 562 31.93 -16.64 24.65
N ASP A 563 30.70 -16.57 24.17
CA ASP A 563 30.11 -17.51 23.21
C ASP A 563 29.34 -16.75 22.13
N PRO A 564 30.08 -16.20 21.15
CA PRO A 564 29.47 -15.31 20.14
C PRO A 564 28.78 -16.03 18.99
N LEU A 565 28.76 -17.37 19.00
CA LEU A 565 28.30 -18.21 17.90
C LEU A 565 27.13 -19.08 18.34
N ALA A 566 26.03 -19.06 17.59
CA ALA A 566 24.92 -20.01 17.70
C ALA A 566 24.51 -20.44 16.30
N MET A 567 23.87 -21.61 16.19
CA MET A 567 23.47 -22.15 14.92
C MET A 567 22.28 -23.08 15.02
N SER A 568 21.62 -23.32 13.90
CA SER A 568 20.49 -24.24 13.79
C SER A 568 20.45 -24.87 12.41
N LEU A 569 20.58 -26.19 12.34
CA LEU A 569 20.34 -26.99 11.14
C LEU A 569 18.89 -27.49 11.15
N TYR A 570 18.13 -27.18 10.10
CA TYR A 570 16.73 -27.59 10.02
C TYR A 570 16.30 -27.93 8.59
N ARG A 571 15.14 -28.55 8.46
CA ARG A 571 14.48 -28.81 7.18
C ARG A 571 13.13 -28.09 7.17
N PRO A 572 12.86 -27.19 6.21
CA PRO A 572 11.54 -26.65 6.00
C PRO A 572 10.53 -27.74 5.69
N LEU A 573 9.28 -27.60 6.15
CA LEU A 573 8.22 -28.61 5.96
C LEU A 573 7.90 -28.85 4.47
N GLU A 574 8.04 -27.83 3.65
CA GLU A 574 7.75 -27.85 2.21
C GLU A 574 8.98 -28.26 1.37
N ALA A 575 10.11 -28.54 2.01
CA ALA A 575 11.36 -28.79 1.30
C ALA A 575 11.37 -30.16 0.61
N SER A 576 11.97 -30.21 -0.59
CA SER A 576 12.23 -31.46 -1.31
C SER A 576 13.22 -32.37 -0.56
N ALA A 577 13.24 -33.66 -0.91
CA ALA A 577 14.17 -34.59 -0.32
C ALA A 577 15.63 -34.09 -0.50
N GLY A 578 16.41 -34.13 0.58
CA GLY A 578 17.82 -33.67 0.62
C GLY A 578 18.01 -32.14 0.74
N ALA A 579 16.96 -31.31 0.64
CA ALA A 579 17.09 -29.88 0.91
C ALA A 579 17.15 -29.60 2.40
N LEU A 580 18.09 -28.75 2.80
CA LEU A 580 18.38 -28.38 4.18
C LEU A 580 18.58 -26.86 4.29
N ARG A 581 18.34 -26.33 5.46
CA ARG A 581 18.72 -24.94 5.78
C ARG A 581 19.56 -24.91 7.06
N PHE A 582 20.50 -23.97 7.07
CA PHE A 582 21.39 -23.76 8.19
C PHE A 582 21.47 -22.29 8.55
N LYS A 583 20.98 -21.94 9.72
CA LYS A 583 21.10 -20.59 10.27
C LYS A 583 22.32 -20.48 11.15
N LEU A 584 23.17 -19.51 10.85
CA LEU A 584 24.37 -19.19 11.60
C LEU A 584 24.23 -17.80 12.20
N PHE A 585 24.29 -17.68 13.50
CA PHE A 585 24.18 -16.42 14.26
C PHE A 585 25.53 -16.06 14.84
N HIS A 586 26.01 -14.84 14.57
CA HIS A 586 27.27 -14.35 15.13
C HIS A 586 27.10 -12.94 15.74
N LEU A 587 27.62 -12.77 16.96
CA LEU A 587 27.54 -11.49 17.68
C LEU A 587 28.64 -10.54 17.22
N GLY A 588 28.28 -9.33 16.85
CA GLY A 588 29.19 -8.22 16.52
C GLY A 588 29.46 -8.11 15.02
N GLU A 589 30.16 -9.08 14.42
CA GLU A 589 30.62 -9.04 13.04
C GLU A 589 30.00 -10.15 12.18
N PRO A 590 29.85 -9.94 10.88
CA PRO A 590 29.37 -10.99 9.98
C PRO A 590 30.41 -12.09 9.80
N VAL A 591 29.97 -13.33 9.61
CA VAL A 591 30.84 -14.42 9.20
C VAL A 591 31.10 -14.32 7.70
N SER A 592 32.38 -14.34 7.31
CA SER A 592 32.76 -14.28 5.89
C SER A 592 32.31 -15.54 5.15
N LEU A 593 31.74 -15.37 3.94
CA LEU A 593 31.40 -16.48 3.06
C LEU A 593 32.62 -17.28 2.65
N SER A 594 33.78 -16.64 2.48
CA SER A 594 35.05 -17.35 2.17
C SER A 594 35.50 -18.28 3.29
N ASP A 595 35.03 -18.08 4.50
CA ASP A 595 35.32 -18.96 5.61
C ASP A 595 34.24 -20.06 5.80
N SER A 596 32.96 -19.66 5.74
CA SER A 596 31.83 -20.57 6.01
C SER A 596 31.53 -21.55 4.87
N LEU A 597 31.60 -21.12 3.61
CA LEU A 597 31.28 -21.99 2.46
C LEU A 597 32.21 -23.22 2.38
N PRO A 598 33.56 -23.10 2.47
CA PRO A 598 34.43 -24.26 2.44
C PRO A 598 34.20 -25.23 3.60
N MET A 599 33.70 -24.74 4.76
CA MET A 599 33.38 -25.64 5.88
C MET A 599 32.14 -26.47 5.57
N LEU A 600 31.08 -25.85 5.06
CA LEU A 600 29.82 -26.52 4.68
C LEU A 600 30.03 -27.52 3.54
N GLU A 601 30.79 -27.12 2.51
CA GLU A 601 31.10 -28.01 1.37
C GLU A 601 31.91 -29.24 1.79
N ARG A 602 32.92 -29.07 2.66
CA ARG A 602 33.72 -30.16 3.19
C ARG A 602 32.97 -31.05 4.19
N MET A 603 31.84 -30.55 4.71
CA MET A 603 30.89 -31.38 5.48
C MET A 603 29.89 -32.13 4.59
N GLY A 604 30.02 -32.02 3.26
CA GLY A 604 29.19 -32.76 2.28
C GLY A 604 27.90 -32.07 1.88
N LEU A 605 27.82 -30.75 2.04
CA LEU A 605 26.66 -29.94 1.69
C LEU A 605 26.99 -29.04 0.49
N ASN A 606 26.07 -28.96 -0.48
CA ASN A 606 26.18 -28.01 -1.58
C ASN A 606 25.36 -26.78 -1.23
N VAL A 607 25.97 -25.63 -1.04
CA VAL A 607 25.29 -24.37 -0.75
C VAL A 607 24.70 -23.80 -2.03
N LEU A 608 23.39 -23.51 -2.00
CA LEU A 608 22.64 -23.02 -3.15
C LEU A 608 22.37 -21.51 -3.05
N ASP A 609 22.03 -21.03 -1.86
CA ASP A 609 21.74 -19.62 -1.57
C ASP A 609 22.16 -19.25 -0.15
N GLU A 610 22.31 -17.94 0.09
CA GLU A 610 22.56 -17.38 1.42
C GLU A 610 21.79 -16.08 1.56
N ARG A 611 21.18 -15.87 2.73
CA ARG A 611 20.42 -14.64 3.07
C ARG A 611 20.98 -14.05 4.36
N PRO A 612 21.75 -12.97 4.26
CA PRO A 612 22.29 -12.29 5.43
C PRO A 612 21.28 -11.30 6.02
N HIS A 613 21.13 -11.31 7.33
CA HIS A 613 20.31 -10.36 8.06
C HIS A 613 21.08 -9.79 9.26
N ARG A 614 21.03 -8.46 9.39
CA ARG A 614 21.63 -7.75 10.52
C ARG A 614 20.54 -7.35 11.50
N VAL A 615 20.45 -8.04 12.62
CA VAL A 615 19.51 -7.76 13.72
C VAL A 615 20.19 -6.88 14.75
N VAL A 616 19.55 -5.77 15.16
CA VAL A 616 20.15 -4.76 16.05
C VAL A 616 19.32 -4.58 17.32
N PRO A 617 19.47 -5.45 18.32
CA PRO A 617 18.74 -5.31 19.57
C PRO A 617 19.24 -4.10 20.38
N PRO A 618 18.37 -3.32 21.04
CA PRO A 618 18.78 -2.23 21.91
C PRO A 618 19.71 -2.69 23.03
N GLY A 619 20.84 -2.02 23.20
CA GLY A 619 21.79 -2.31 24.27
C GLY A 619 22.67 -3.56 24.08
N MET A 620 22.58 -4.23 22.92
CA MET A 620 23.45 -5.34 22.51
C MET A 620 24.23 -4.96 21.24
N PRO A 621 25.43 -5.56 21.03
CA PRO A 621 26.05 -5.54 19.72
C PRO A 621 25.10 -6.14 18.65
N PRO A 622 25.22 -5.75 17.37
CA PRO A 622 24.41 -6.34 16.32
C PRO A 622 24.65 -7.86 16.23
N VAL A 623 23.60 -8.60 15.91
CA VAL A 623 23.70 -10.02 15.61
C VAL A 623 23.56 -10.18 14.08
N TRP A 624 24.52 -10.84 13.49
CA TRP A 624 24.46 -11.24 12.10
C TRP A 624 23.91 -12.65 12.00
N MET A 625 22.84 -12.81 11.22
CA MET A 625 22.27 -14.09 10.89
C MET A 625 22.50 -14.38 9.40
N HIS A 626 23.09 -15.53 9.11
CA HIS A 626 23.27 -16.05 7.76
C HIS A 626 22.38 -17.30 7.63
N ASP A 627 21.43 -17.27 6.72
CA ASP A 627 20.54 -18.41 6.46
C ASP A 627 20.92 -19.06 5.13
N PHE A 628 21.64 -20.19 5.21
CA PHE A 628 22.13 -20.96 4.06
C PHE A 628 21.10 -21.95 3.57
N GLY A 629 20.71 -21.86 2.30
CA GLY A 629 19.98 -22.92 1.59
C GLY A 629 20.94 -23.92 1.01
N MET A 630 20.75 -25.21 1.34
CA MET A 630 21.71 -26.24 1.01
C MET A 630 21.04 -27.51 0.47
N GLN A 631 21.80 -28.29 -0.31
CA GLN A 631 21.44 -29.62 -0.77
C GLN A 631 22.46 -30.63 -0.23
N SER A 632 21.97 -31.72 0.36
CA SER A 632 22.84 -32.81 0.75
C SER A 632 23.51 -33.44 -0.50
N GLY A 633 24.82 -33.57 -0.48
CA GLY A 633 25.59 -34.27 -1.51
C GLY A 633 25.58 -35.81 -1.38
N LEU A 634 24.91 -36.33 -0.38
CA LEU A 634 24.79 -37.78 -0.16
C LEU A 634 23.72 -38.35 -1.09
N ALA A 635 24.13 -39.21 -2.00
CA ALA A 635 23.22 -39.91 -2.91
C ALA A 635 22.27 -40.82 -2.13
N ASP A 636 20.96 -40.68 -2.41
CA ASP A 636 19.86 -41.55 -1.97
C ASP A 636 19.66 -41.77 -0.46
N THR A 637 20.38 -41.05 0.40
CA THR A 637 20.20 -41.17 1.84
C THR A 637 19.46 -39.92 2.39
N GLU A 638 18.25 -40.11 2.87
CA GLU A 638 17.54 -39.05 3.58
C GLU A 638 18.26 -38.76 4.87
N VAL A 639 18.72 -37.50 5.02
CA VAL A 639 19.36 -37.02 6.25
C VAL A 639 18.30 -36.88 7.33
N GLU A 640 18.36 -37.77 8.34
CA GLU A 640 17.50 -37.70 9.53
C GLU A 640 17.99 -36.58 10.45
N ILE A 641 17.45 -35.38 10.22
CA ILE A 641 17.89 -34.16 10.93
C ILE A 641 17.82 -34.32 12.42
N ASP A 642 16.78 -34.94 12.95
CA ASP A 642 16.59 -35.13 14.39
C ASP A 642 17.75 -35.90 15.04
N ILE A 643 18.50 -36.66 14.23
CA ILE A 643 19.64 -37.45 14.71
C ILE A 643 20.97 -36.71 14.51
N VAL A 644 21.08 -35.94 13.41
CA VAL A 644 22.38 -35.38 13.00
C VAL A 644 22.58 -33.92 13.34
N HIS A 645 21.49 -33.16 13.64
CA HIS A 645 21.60 -31.70 13.84
C HIS A 645 22.62 -31.34 14.91
N GLN A 646 22.57 -31.99 16.08
CA GLN A 646 23.48 -31.67 17.18
C GLN A 646 24.93 -32.02 16.82
N VAL A 647 25.18 -33.19 16.23
CA VAL A 647 26.52 -33.63 15.81
C VAL A 647 27.09 -32.71 14.74
N PHE A 648 26.26 -32.25 13.84
CA PHE A 648 26.64 -31.30 12.78
C PHE A 648 27.01 -29.93 13.37
N GLU A 649 26.15 -29.38 14.23
CA GLU A 649 26.36 -28.07 14.84
C GLU A 649 27.61 -28.05 15.71
N GLU A 650 27.87 -29.09 16.53
CA GLU A 650 29.08 -29.27 17.33
C GLU A 650 30.33 -29.39 16.43
N ALA A 651 30.25 -30.14 15.35
CA ALA A 651 31.35 -30.29 14.40
C ALA A 651 31.67 -28.96 13.72
N PHE A 652 30.63 -28.25 13.21
CA PHE A 652 30.82 -26.96 12.57
C PHE A 652 31.43 -25.94 13.55
N ALA A 653 30.95 -25.87 14.79
CA ALA A 653 31.51 -25.01 15.82
C ALA A 653 32.99 -25.31 16.09
N SER A 654 33.39 -26.61 16.17
CA SER A 654 34.79 -27.00 16.40
C SER A 654 35.69 -26.66 15.23
N ILE A 655 35.18 -26.79 13.99
CA ILE A 655 35.91 -26.41 12.77
C ILE A 655 36.04 -24.88 12.71
N PHE A 656 34.97 -24.13 13.01
CA PHE A 656 34.96 -22.66 13.01
C PHE A 656 35.96 -22.07 14.03
N ARG A 657 36.08 -22.70 15.21
CA ARG A 657 37.02 -22.29 16.22
C ARG A 657 38.47 -22.75 15.96
N GLY A 658 38.70 -23.49 14.87
CA GLY A 658 40.01 -24.04 14.56
C GLY A 658 40.47 -25.17 15.47
N GLU A 659 39.57 -25.78 16.22
CA GLU A 659 39.87 -26.93 17.12
C GLU A 659 40.06 -28.22 16.31
N VAL A 660 39.47 -28.28 15.14
CA VAL A 660 39.52 -29.44 14.21
C VAL A 660 39.85 -28.93 12.81
N GLU A 661 40.62 -29.74 12.03
CA GLU A 661 40.95 -29.41 10.65
C GLU A 661 39.72 -29.36 9.76
N ASN A 662 39.72 -28.38 8.83
CA ASN A 662 38.70 -28.29 7.76
C ASN A 662 39.16 -29.08 6.51
N ASP A 663 38.83 -30.35 6.42
CA ASP A 663 39.14 -31.28 5.31
C ASP A 663 37.93 -32.18 5.00
N ASP A 664 38.03 -32.98 3.93
CA ASP A 664 36.92 -33.81 3.44
C ASP A 664 36.57 -35.01 4.35
N PHE A 665 37.37 -35.30 5.40
CA PHE A 665 36.96 -36.22 6.46
C PHE A 665 35.68 -35.70 7.18
N ASN A 666 35.43 -34.39 7.18
CA ASN A 666 34.24 -33.80 7.81
C ASN A 666 32.93 -34.26 7.16
N ARG A 667 32.93 -34.81 5.93
CA ARG A 667 31.75 -35.45 5.29
C ARG A 667 31.20 -36.59 6.13
N LEU A 668 32.05 -37.24 6.95
CA LEU A 668 31.66 -38.34 7.82
C LEU A 668 30.71 -37.89 8.96
N VAL A 669 30.63 -36.59 9.23
CA VAL A 669 29.65 -36.05 10.17
C VAL A 669 28.23 -36.39 9.73
N LEU A 670 27.90 -36.16 8.47
CA LEU A 670 26.59 -36.47 7.90
C LEU A 670 26.51 -37.92 7.39
N ALA A 671 27.55 -38.41 6.68
CA ALA A 671 27.52 -39.69 6.01
C ALA A 671 27.56 -40.85 7.01
N ALA A 672 28.43 -40.80 8.03
CA ALA A 672 28.63 -41.86 8.99
C ALA A 672 28.07 -41.53 10.38
N ARG A 673 27.47 -40.32 10.56
CA ARG A 673 26.95 -39.81 11.84
C ARG A 673 28.02 -39.78 12.94
N LEU A 674 29.25 -39.44 12.59
CA LEU A 674 30.39 -39.43 13.49
C LEU A 674 30.62 -38.01 14.06
N PRO A 675 30.81 -37.85 15.38
CA PRO A 675 31.25 -36.61 15.94
C PRO A 675 32.64 -36.23 15.43
N ALA A 676 32.92 -34.94 15.28
CA ALA A 676 34.25 -34.44 14.86
C ALA A 676 35.39 -34.99 15.74
N THR A 677 35.12 -35.21 17.04
CA THR A 677 36.05 -35.77 18.00
C THR A 677 36.41 -37.25 17.73
N GLU A 678 35.58 -37.99 17.06
CA GLU A 678 35.84 -39.40 16.63
C GLU A 678 36.48 -39.43 15.24
N ILE A 679 36.09 -38.52 14.34
CA ILE A 679 36.71 -38.40 13.00
C ILE A 679 38.19 -38.10 13.09
N VAL A 680 38.66 -37.39 14.15
CA VAL A 680 40.10 -37.17 14.43
C VAL A 680 40.90 -38.47 14.43
N VAL A 681 40.31 -39.59 14.86
CA VAL A 681 41.01 -40.93 14.86
C VAL A 681 41.28 -41.36 13.42
N LEU A 682 40.30 -41.28 12.53
CA LEU A 682 40.45 -41.65 11.11
C LEU A 682 41.46 -40.74 10.40
N ARG A 683 41.37 -39.44 10.68
CA ARG A 683 42.33 -38.44 10.18
C ARG A 683 43.77 -38.72 10.62
N ALA A 684 43.93 -39.08 11.87
CA ALA A 684 45.24 -39.43 12.41
C ALA A 684 45.83 -40.71 11.78
N TYR A 685 44.99 -41.74 11.54
CA TYR A 685 45.42 -42.90 10.79
C TYR A 685 45.81 -42.58 9.35
N ALA A 686 45.11 -41.71 8.66
CA ALA A 686 45.48 -41.22 7.34
C ALA A 686 46.87 -40.55 7.32
N LYS A 687 47.11 -39.67 8.32
CA LYS A 687 48.42 -39.02 8.49
C LYS A 687 49.52 -40.04 8.69
N TYR A 688 49.29 -41.11 9.49
CA TYR A 688 50.21 -42.17 9.67
C TYR A 688 50.45 -43.02 8.40
N LEU A 689 49.40 -43.34 7.64
CA LEU A 689 49.53 -44.01 6.34
C LEU A 689 50.47 -43.24 5.41
N ARG A 690 50.38 -41.93 5.36
CA ARG A 690 51.30 -41.10 4.56
C ARG A 690 52.76 -41.20 5.07
N GLN A 691 52.97 -41.25 6.38
CA GLN A 691 54.31 -41.36 6.98
C GLN A 691 54.99 -42.67 6.60
N ILE A 692 54.24 -43.77 6.45
CA ILE A 692 54.77 -45.10 6.05
C ILE A 692 54.80 -45.25 4.53
N GLY A 693 54.52 -44.22 3.75
CA GLY A 693 54.63 -44.28 2.29
C GLY A 693 53.44 -44.96 1.58
N PHE A 694 52.27 -45.00 2.16
CA PHE A 694 51.06 -45.51 1.48
C PHE A 694 50.80 -44.74 0.20
N PRO A 695 50.61 -45.45 -0.96
CA PRO A 695 50.71 -44.83 -2.30
C PRO A 695 49.49 -44.02 -2.71
N LEU A 696 48.38 -44.02 -1.96
CA LEU A 696 47.18 -43.31 -2.31
C LEU A 696 47.11 -41.93 -1.62
N SER A 697 46.57 -40.94 -2.32
CA SER A 697 46.50 -39.55 -1.84
C SER A 697 45.49 -39.36 -0.69
N GLN A 698 45.69 -38.32 0.11
CA GLN A 698 44.76 -38.01 1.19
C GLN A 698 43.33 -37.76 0.71
N PRO A 699 43.08 -36.96 -0.38
CA PRO A 699 41.72 -36.80 -0.91
C PRO A 699 41.06 -38.10 -1.36
N PHE A 700 41.84 -39.07 -1.87
CA PHE A 700 41.30 -40.38 -2.22
C PHE A 700 40.91 -41.19 -0.97
N ILE A 701 41.69 -41.12 0.09
CA ILE A 701 41.38 -41.74 1.38
C ILE A 701 40.11 -41.16 1.97
N GLU A 702 40.00 -39.85 1.99
CA GLU A 702 38.83 -39.10 2.47
C GLU A 702 37.56 -39.52 1.69
N SER A 703 37.64 -39.50 0.34
CA SER A 703 36.53 -39.88 -0.52
C SER A 703 36.13 -41.33 -0.30
N THR A 704 37.08 -42.27 -0.16
CA THR A 704 36.81 -43.68 0.09
C THR A 704 36.02 -43.88 1.40
N LEU A 705 36.43 -43.26 2.49
CA LEU A 705 35.71 -43.35 3.75
C LEU A 705 34.30 -42.74 3.68
N ALA A 706 34.14 -41.61 2.97
CA ALA A 706 32.85 -41.00 2.77
C ALA A 706 31.90 -41.84 1.87
N THR A 707 32.44 -42.55 0.90
CA THR A 707 31.69 -43.49 0.01
C THR A 707 31.27 -44.75 0.75
N HIS A 708 32.04 -45.19 1.76
CA HIS A 708 31.75 -46.35 2.59
C HIS A 708 31.46 -46.01 4.06
N PRO A 709 30.40 -45.22 4.36
CA PRO A 709 30.19 -44.65 5.69
C PRO A 709 29.92 -45.73 6.77
N SER A 710 29.30 -46.85 6.40
CA SER A 710 29.08 -47.95 7.31
C SER A 710 30.40 -48.61 7.77
N VAL A 711 31.40 -48.72 6.87
CA VAL A 711 32.73 -49.22 7.22
C VAL A 711 33.44 -48.19 8.11
N ALA A 712 33.41 -46.89 7.77
CA ALA A 712 33.99 -45.82 8.57
C ALA A 712 33.41 -45.79 10.00
N HIS A 713 32.09 -45.93 10.13
CA HIS A 713 31.43 -46.06 11.42
C HIS A 713 31.87 -47.30 12.19
N GLY A 714 31.91 -48.46 11.50
CA GLY A 714 32.38 -49.73 12.09
C GLY A 714 33.81 -49.68 12.58
N LEU A 715 34.72 -48.98 11.86
CA LEU A 715 36.11 -48.80 12.27
C LEU A 715 36.22 -47.97 13.58
N ILE A 716 35.40 -46.92 13.71
CA ILE A 716 35.34 -46.13 14.95
C ILE A 716 34.73 -46.97 16.10
N GLU A 717 33.66 -47.69 15.85
CA GLU A 717 33.08 -48.58 16.89
C GLU A 717 34.06 -49.65 17.32
N LEU A 718 34.84 -50.26 16.38
CA LEU A 718 35.89 -51.20 16.68
C LEU A 718 37.00 -50.53 17.52
N PHE A 719 37.43 -49.32 17.14
CA PHE A 719 38.42 -48.56 17.93
C PHE A 719 37.92 -48.31 19.35
N LYS A 720 36.70 -47.80 19.50
CA LYS A 720 36.06 -47.54 20.80
C LYS A 720 35.97 -48.83 21.63
N THR A 721 35.49 -49.91 21.01
CA THR A 721 35.36 -51.22 21.73
C THR A 721 36.68 -51.76 22.21
N ARG A 722 37.78 -51.53 21.49
CA ARG A 722 39.13 -52.02 21.86
C ARG A 722 39.84 -51.19 22.93
N PHE A 723 39.56 -49.87 23.00
CA PHE A 723 40.38 -48.97 23.81
C PHE A 723 39.61 -48.17 24.85
N ASP A 724 38.29 -48.25 24.92
CA ASP A 724 37.49 -47.59 25.94
C ASP A 724 37.77 -48.26 27.30
N PRO A 725 38.35 -47.51 28.28
CA PRO A 725 38.69 -48.06 29.55
C PRO A 725 37.48 -48.48 30.39
N GLU A 726 36.27 -48.02 30.06
CA GLU A 726 35.03 -48.37 30.77
C GLU A 726 34.43 -49.70 30.28
N LEU A 727 34.84 -50.22 29.10
CA LEU A 727 34.36 -51.49 28.56
C LEU A 727 35.12 -52.65 29.16
N GLY A 728 34.43 -53.44 29.98
CA GLY A 728 34.94 -54.60 30.68
C GLY A 728 35.16 -55.87 29.82
N ALA A 729 35.05 -57.06 30.44
CA ALA A 729 35.39 -58.37 29.88
C ALA A 729 34.65 -58.77 28.57
N GLY A 730 33.60 -58.14 28.21
CA GLY A 730 32.85 -58.34 26.95
C GLY A 730 33.46 -57.72 25.67
N ALA A 731 34.44 -56.84 25.83
CA ALA A 731 35.05 -56.07 24.72
C ALA A 731 35.69 -56.95 23.66
N GLY A 732 36.27 -58.06 24.03
CA GLY A 732 36.92 -59.05 23.11
C GLY A 732 35.93 -59.71 22.13
N ALA A 733 34.83 -60.21 22.64
CA ALA A 733 33.79 -60.87 21.82
C ALA A 733 33.15 -59.84 20.84
N ARG A 734 32.82 -58.67 21.34
CA ARG A 734 32.26 -57.59 20.50
C ARG A 734 33.24 -57.06 19.43
N SER A 735 34.53 -57.00 19.77
CA SER A 735 35.58 -56.64 18.80
C SER A 735 35.67 -57.65 17.66
N ALA A 736 35.59 -58.94 17.96
CA ALA A 736 35.59 -60.03 16.96
C ALA A 736 34.34 -60.01 16.09
N GLU A 737 33.19 -59.64 16.63
CA GLU A 737 31.93 -59.43 15.88
C GLU A 737 32.03 -58.24 14.91
N LEU A 738 32.51 -57.09 15.37
CA LEU A 738 32.74 -55.90 14.58
C LEU A 738 33.73 -56.16 13.44
N VAL A 739 34.84 -56.88 13.68
CA VAL A 739 35.81 -57.25 12.65
C VAL A 739 35.13 -58.07 11.57
N ARG A 740 34.34 -59.09 11.93
CA ARG A 740 33.61 -59.90 10.95
C ARG A 740 32.61 -59.07 10.14
N ALA A 741 31.90 -58.16 10.80
CA ALA A 741 30.95 -57.28 10.12
C ALA A 741 31.66 -56.32 9.12
N ILE A 742 32.81 -55.76 9.52
CA ILE A 742 33.63 -54.93 8.63
C ILE A 742 34.16 -55.75 7.46
N GLU A 743 34.70 -56.97 7.71
CA GLU A 743 35.21 -57.83 6.65
C GLU A 743 34.09 -58.24 5.66
N ALA A 744 32.88 -58.49 6.13
CA ALA A 744 31.74 -58.75 5.28
C ALA A 744 31.35 -57.54 4.43
N ALA A 745 31.42 -56.34 4.98
CA ALA A 745 31.20 -55.09 4.23
C ALA A 745 32.32 -54.84 3.19
N LEU A 746 33.56 -55.12 3.52
CA LEU A 746 34.70 -55.04 2.60
C LEU A 746 34.58 -56.03 1.42
N ALA A 747 33.96 -57.17 1.61
CA ALA A 747 33.73 -58.13 0.52
C ALA A 747 32.73 -57.60 -0.55
N GLN A 748 32.01 -56.52 -0.28
CA GLN A 748 31.06 -55.87 -1.19
C GLN A 748 31.66 -54.61 -1.89
N VAL A 749 32.96 -54.33 -1.64
CA VAL A 749 33.63 -53.16 -2.25
C VAL A 749 34.19 -53.60 -3.60
N ASP A 750 33.65 -53.03 -4.69
CA ASP A 750 34.05 -53.41 -6.06
C ASP A 750 35.38 -52.79 -6.51
N ASN A 751 35.77 -51.65 -5.92
CA ASN A 751 36.99 -50.93 -6.28
C ASN A 751 38.19 -51.42 -5.48
N LEU A 752 39.17 -52.01 -6.13
CA LEU A 752 40.38 -52.55 -5.50
C LEU A 752 41.18 -51.50 -4.71
N SER A 753 41.24 -50.27 -5.17
CA SER A 753 41.95 -49.19 -4.47
C SER A 753 41.21 -48.78 -3.20
N GLU A 754 39.89 -48.74 -3.24
CA GLU A 754 39.06 -48.45 -2.07
C GLU A 754 39.14 -49.59 -1.03
N ASP A 755 39.01 -50.85 -1.48
CA ASP A 755 39.18 -52.01 -0.63
C ASP A 755 40.55 -52.00 0.07
N ARG A 756 41.59 -51.60 -0.66
CA ARG A 756 42.94 -51.49 -0.09
C ARG A 756 43.03 -50.43 0.99
N VAL A 757 42.41 -49.28 0.82
CA VAL A 757 42.36 -48.22 1.85
C VAL A 757 41.65 -48.75 3.10
N LEU A 758 40.44 -49.29 2.94
CA LEU A 758 39.62 -49.73 4.06
C LEU A 758 40.25 -50.87 4.83
N ARG A 759 40.87 -51.87 4.16
CA ARG A 759 41.64 -52.96 4.81
C ARG A 759 42.85 -52.40 5.57
N GLN A 760 43.51 -51.41 5.03
CA GLN A 760 44.66 -50.80 5.73
C GLN A 760 44.20 -50.11 7.02
N TYR A 761 43.03 -49.40 7.02
CA TYR A 761 42.44 -48.83 8.24
C TYR A 761 42.10 -49.94 9.27
N LEU A 762 41.47 -51.02 8.83
CA LEU A 762 41.17 -52.13 9.72
C LEU A 762 42.46 -52.70 10.35
N ALA A 763 43.50 -52.94 9.50
CA ALA A 763 44.79 -53.41 9.97
C ALA A 763 45.44 -52.42 11.00
N LEU A 764 45.38 -51.13 10.76
CA LEU A 764 45.88 -50.09 11.68
C LEU A 764 45.15 -50.09 13.04
N VAL A 765 43.79 -50.17 13.01
CA VAL A 765 43.01 -50.30 14.24
C VAL A 765 43.42 -51.54 15.00
N MET A 766 43.60 -52.66 14.29
CA MET A 766 44.03 -53.93 14.91
C MET A 766 45.50 -53.94 15.37
N ALA A 767 46.39 -53.21 14.70
CA ALA A 767 47.81 -53.06 15.09
C ALA A 767 47.98 -52.04 16.24
N THR A 768 46.98 -51.21 16.51
CA THR A 768 47.08 -50.26 17.63
C THR A 768 47.07 -51.00 18.97
N THR A 769 48.02 -50.69 19.86
CA THR A 769 48.17 -51.30 21.17
C THR A 769 47.78 -50.35 22.32
N ARG A 770 47.98 -49.02 22.12
CA ARG A 770 47.63 -47.97 23.12
C ARG A 770 47.29 -46.67 22.43
N THR A 771 46.46 -45.89 23.09
CA THR A 771 46.10 -44.50 22.70
C THR A 771 45.89 -43.65 23.94
N ASN A 772 46.00 -42.29 23.76
CA ASN A 772 45.62 -41.31 24.75
C ASN A 772 44.21 -40.76 24.58
N PHE A 773 43.43 -41.29 23.64
CA PHE A 773 42.15 -40.72 23.20
C PHE A 773 41.17 -40.44 24.36
N TRP A 774 41.14 -41.29 25.36
CA TRP A 774 40.29 -41.10 26.58
C TRP A 774 40.96 -40.29 27.68
N ARG A 775 42.23 -39.90 27.50
CA ARG A 775 42.92 -39.09 28.53
C ARG A 775 42.41 -37.66 28.51
N ARG A 776 42.13 -37.15 29.73
CA ARG A 776 41.68 -35.78 29.96
C ARG A 776 42.82 -34.95 30.56
N ASP A 777 42.75 -33.59 30.38
CA ASP A 777 43.60 -32.63 31.08
C ASP A 777 43.12 -32.42 32.53
N ALA A 778 43.78 -31.53 33.26
CA ALA A 778 43.44 -31.20 34.64
C ALA A 778 42.07 -30.49 34.77
N ALA A 779 41.54 -29.91 33.68
CA ALA A 779 40.20 -29.28 33.61
C ALA A 779 39.12 -30.25 33.14
N GLY A 780 39.44 -31.57 32.96
CA GLY A 780 38.50 -32.59 32.45
C GLY A 780 38.24 -32.55 30.95
N ARG A 781 38.94 -31.73 30.15
CA ARG A 781 38.82 -31.59 28.72
C ARG A 781 39.66 -32.64 28.00
N ARG A 782 39.27 -33.07 26.77
CA ARG A 782 40.14 -33.91 25.93
C ARG A 782 41.43 -33.15 25.62
N LYS A 783 42.50 -33.89 25.38
CA LYS A 783 43.79 -33.32 24.93
C LYS A 783 43.70 -32.88 23.48
N ASP A 784 44.42 -31.81 23.13
CA ASP A 784 44.43 -31.24 21.77
C ASP A 784 45.18 -32.11 20.73
N PHE A 785 45.66 -33.26 21.16
CA PHE A 785 46.36 -34.21 20.31
C PHE A 785 45.95 -35.63 20.64
N VAL A 786 45.98 -36.53 19.59
CA VAL A 786 45.82 -37.94 19.75
C VAL A 786 47.14 -38.67 19.43
N SER A 787 47.46 -39.70 20.18
CA SER A 787 48.65 -40.51 19.95
C SER A 787 48.30 -41.99 19.94
N PHE A 788 49.04 -42.76 19.13
CA PHE A 788 48.87 -44.16 18.98
C PHE A 788 50.22 -44.87 19.15
N LYS A 789 50.16 -46.05 19.77
CA LYS A 789 51.29 -46.95 19.79
C LYS A 789 50.88 -48.20 18.95
N PHE A 790 51.67 -48.49 17.94
CA PHE A 790 51.39 -49.62 17.05
C PHE A 790 52.32 -50.81 17.38
N ASP A 791 51.85 -52.03 17.05
CA ASP A 791 52.66 -53.19 16.92
C ASP A 791 53.22 -53.26 15.45
N PRO A 792 54.50 -52.95 15.23
CA PRO A 792 55.04 -52.82 13.88
C PRO A 792 54.89 -54.07 13.04
N ALA A 793 54.93 -55.26 13.69
CA ALA A 793 54.78 -56.54 12.96
C ALA A 793 53.36 -56.75 12.37
N LYS A 794 52.38 -55.97 12.84
CA LYS A 794 50.99 -56.06 12.35
C LYS A 794 50.59 -54.93 11.42
N VAL A 795 51.46 -53.97 11.14
CA VAL A 795 51.21 -52.88 10.21
C VAL A 795 51.62 -53.28 8.82
N PRO A 796 50.69 -53.51 7.84
CA PRO A 796 51.06 -53.92 6.49
C PRO A 796 51.88 -52.81 5.77
N GLY A 797 52.98 -53.21 5.12
CA GLY A 797 53.85 -52.29 4.36
C GLY A 797 54.98 -51.65 5.15
N LEU A 798 55.04 -51.90 6.46
CA LEU A 798 56.28 -51.60 7.16
C LEU A 798 57.39 -52.66 6.84
N PRO A 799 58.65 -52.20 6.67
CA PRO A 799 59.78 -53.15 6.37
C PRO A 799 59.96 -54.10 7.55
#